data_ea53aaa81e3499ee1b5828ed5dbd81cd
#
_entry.id   ea53aaa81e3499ee1b5828ed5dbd81cd
#
_cell.length_a   1.000
_cell.length_b   1.000
_cell.length_c   1.000
_cell.angle_alpha   90.00
_cell.angle_beta   90.00
_cell.angle_gamma   90.00
#
_symmetry.space_group_name_H-M   'P 1'
#
loop_
_entity.id
_entity.type
_entity.pdbx_description
1 polymer ?
#
loop_
_entity_poly.entity_id
_entity_poly.type
_entity_poly.pdbx_seq_one_letter_code
_entity_poly.pdbx_strand_id
1 'polypeptide(L)'
;MSDNYRSRQEKRTADQKKPKKKQKKNRKRPLWQTFIIWALSLMLVFMTAGVIIVAYMINQAPELDAEAMVLSEAATVYDQNDEEIAQLQNSSNRELADIEEMPDYAKEAFIAVEDERFYSHFGIDVQRIFGALWANVTDGFGSQGASTITQQVVKNAFLSPDKNISRKVQEQYLAIKLEQQYSKDEILEMYVNLIYFNQGAYGITQAGQTYFGKEDPGELTIADAALLAAIPRRPSYYDPVQNPENAEDRRNQIISMMNEQGYITDEEAEEASSTPVDEQLNYQPPENGVAYDSFMSYVQNELEDFDGVEASDIYTAGLKVYTTLDTEAQEQAEELIQSQEALDSFPDNEEFQIGFTLLDTQTGAVKAIVGNRQNPDTAMSYNFATDPNQPGSTIKPVLDYGPAIENMQWSTYHQIEDEEYQYPDTDTDVRNYTRDYRGSVSMREALTDSLNVPAVKTLEEVGLDNARSFANGLGLGLEDVYYGSALGGLEEGVSSEQMAGAYAAFGNEGVYNDPHSIRRIEFPDGRTIDFEPEQEQAMEDYTAYMITDMLKDVVSDGTGTGAQIDGLPLAGKTGTTNFTEDEMSTLNIPDGGVPDVWFNGYTTNYTASVWAGFETRSENNYLVDGQTDAAKDVFRQIMQQVSSGIDTPDFEQPDSVVSVRLNEETGERATSSTPDAETITELFVEGEVDAQVTEPSSDNGSDDSGESDSGEPAGDSGSEETDDNQNESEPAEEPAEETEENEENTEETPEESTEQNTEEDDGTEEAPAEEDSGASEEGREEETDTSGEEPAESEPDSGGESDTGENTEDESSGDTEPETDTSGEEEPADTEDSPSAPEQESETNE
;
A
#
# COMPACT_ATOMS: atom_id res chain seq x y z
N MET A 1 -37.98 118.79 4.22
CA MET A 1 -36.75 118.89 4.95
C MET A 1 -36.69 117.79 6.02
N SER A 2 -36.57 116.63 5.61
CA SER A 2 -36.50 115.44 6.47
C SER A 2 -35.76 114.37 5.71
N ASP A 3 -34.48 114.23 5.88
CA ASP A 3 -33.82 113.06 5.41
C ASP A 3 -32.30 113.07 5.78
N ASN A 4 -32.03 113.19 7.06
CA ASN A 4 -30.57 112.99 7.42
C ASN A 4 -30.40 112.44 8.87
N TYR A 5 -31.36 111.63 9.39
CA TYR A 5 -31.24 111.05 10.72
C TYR A 5 -31.24 109.51 10.74
N ARG A 6 -31.40 108.83 9.62
CA ARG A 6 -31.45 107.32 9.58
C ARG A 6 -30.15 106.62 9.26
N SER A 7 -29.16 107.29 8.82
CA SER A 7 -27.91 106.63 8.32
C SER A 7 -26.85 106.30 9.38
N ARG A 8 -26.93 106.78 10.62
CA ARG A 8 -25.93 106.54 11.65
C ARG A 8 -26.28 105.45 12.63
N GLN A 9 -27.51 105.00 12.72
CA GLN A 9 -27.91 103.84 13.56
C GLN A 9 -27.81 102.52 12.79
N GLU A 10 -28.04 102.49 11.51
CA GLU A 10 -27.87 101.26 10.69
C GLU A 10 -26.36 100.86 10.48
N LYS A 11 -25.44 101.82 10.48
CA LYS A 11 -24.03 101.59 10.43
C LYS A 11 -23.40 101.05 11.73
N ARG A 12 -24.01 101.22 12.88
CA ARG A 12 -23.57 100.73 14.17
C ARG A 12 -24.05 99.32 14.50
N THR A 13 -25.10 98.84 13.83
CA THR A 13 -25.62 97.52 14.00
C THR A 13 -25.02 96.48 12.97
N ALA A 14 -24.34 96.93 11.94
CA ALA A 14 -23.75 96.06 10.93
C ALA A 14 -22.33 95.57 11.32
N ASP A 15 -21.63 96.18 12.24
CA ASP A 15 -20.25 95.85 12.62
C ASP A 15 -20.09 94.82 13.77
N GLN A 16 -21.19 94.22 14.28
CA GLN A 16 -21.13 93.27 15.37
C GLN A 16 -21.66 91.88 15.05
N LYS A 17 -21.66 91.43 13.83
CA LYS A 17 -21.90 90.03 13.50
C LYS A 17 -20.70 89.43 12.77
N LYS A 18 -19.61 89.08 13.43
CA LYS A 18 -18.60 88.08 12.98
C LYS A 18 -19.30 86.74 12.95
N PRO A 19 -19.18 86.02 11.84
CA PRO A 19 -19.78 84.67 11.77
C PRO A 19 -19.08 83.74 12.72
N LYS A 20 -19.79 83.21 13.72
CA LYS A 20 -19.36 82.14 14.56
C LYS A 20 -19.06 80.95 13.64
N LYS A 21 -17.76 80.56 13.48
CA LYS A 21 -17.36 79.25 12.91
C LYS A 21 -18.17 78.19 13.65
N LYS A 22 -19.07 77.49 12.95
CA LYS A 22 -19.72 76.31 13.41
C LYS A 22 -18.59 75.23 13.60
N GLN A 23 -18.19 74.96 14.81
CA GLN A 23 -17.45 73.80 15.18
C GLN A 23 -18.29 72.60 14.74
N LYS A 24 -17.83 71.82 13.73
CA LYS A 24 -18.37 70.55 13.47
C LYS A 24 -18.17 69.71 14.73
N LYS A 25 -19.26 69.50 15.51
CA LYS A 25 -19.27 68.48 16.53
C LYS A 25 -18.99 67.14 15.80
N ASN A 26 -17.78 66.62 15.98
CA ASN A 26 -17.47 65.23 15.69
C ASN A 26 -18.41 64.37 16.54
N ARG A 27 -19.53 63.94 15.99
CA ARG A 27 -20.36 62.90 16.57
C ARG A 27 -19.47 61.65 16.55
N LYS A 28 -18.91 61.30 17.70
CA LYS A 28 -18.30 59.97 17.89
C LYS A 28 -19.39 58.99 17.54
N ARG A 29 -19.16 58.17 16.46
CA ARG A 29 -20.03 57.06 16.12
C ARG A 29 -20.14 56.16 17.35
N PRO A 30 -21.34 55.65 17.71
CA PRO A 30 -21.46 54.74 18.85
C PRO A 30 -20.59 53.52 18.61
N LEU A 31 -19.93 53.00 19.64
CA LEU A 31 -18.95 51.91 19.58
C LEU A 31 -19.46 50.69 18.78
N TRP A 32 -20.77 50.35 18.88
CA TRP A 32 -21.39 49.28 18.14
C TRP A 32 -21.39 49.48 16.61
N GLN A 33 -21.54 50.71 16.10
CA GLN A 33 -21.44 51.03 14.67
C GLN A 33 -19.98 50.89 14.17
N THR A 34 -19.03 51.21 15.02
CA THR A 34 -17.60 51.02 14.70
C THR A 34 -17.28 49.52 14.66
N PHE A 35 -17.80 48.74 15.62
CA PHE A 35 -17.66 47.28 15.65
C PHE A 35 -18.28 46.62 14.40
N ILE A 36 -19.51 47.00 13.99
CA ILE A 36 -20.13 46.51 12.75
C ILE A 36 -19.28 46.83 11.50
N ILE A 37 -18.71 48.03 11.41
CA ILE A 37 -17.85 48.43 10.29
C ILE A 37 -16.58 47.55 10.26
N TRP A 38 -15.99 47.35 11.45
CA TRP A 38 -14.83 46.44 11.55
C TRP A 38 -15.19 45.00 11.20
N ALA A 39 -16.31 44.45 11.66
CA ALA A 39 -16.80 43.13 11.34
C ALA A 39 -17.09 42.97 9.82
N LEU A 40 -17.77 43.98 9.23
CA LEU A 40 -18.03 44.01 7.78
C LEU A 40 -16.73 44.14 6.96
N SER A 41 -15.78 44.94 7.45
CA SER A 41 -14.49 45.10 6.78
C SER A 41 -13.66 43.79 6.85
N LEU A 42 -13.68 43.13 8.01
CA LEU A 42 -13.04 41.84 8.21
C LEU A 42 -13.70 40.76 7.32
N MET A 43 -15.02 40.73 7.30
CA MET A 43 -15.77 39.82 6.41
C MET A 43 -15.45 40.07 4.93
N LEU A 44 -15.32 41.33 4.52
CA LEU A 44 -14.94 41.70 3.16
C LEU A 44 -13.52 41.25 2.82
N VAL A 45 -12.58 41.33 3.76
CA VAL A 45 -11.20 40.85 3.61
C VAL A 45 -11.19 39.32 3.43
N PHE A 46 -11.90 38.58 4.31
CA PHE A 46 -12.04 37.13 4.17
C PHE A 46 -12.71 36.71 2.86
N MET A 47 -13.76 37.44 2.46
CA MET A 47 -14.45 37.17 1.18
C MET A 47 -13.51 37.41 -0.01
N THR A 48 -12.71 38.50 0.05
CA THR A 48 -11.74 38.80 -1.04
C THR A 48 -10.62 37.77 -1.08
N ALA A 49 -10.10 37.35 0.09
CA ALA A 49 -9.10 36.30 0.19
C ALA A 49 -9.67 34.96 -0.37
N GLY A 50 -10.90 34.60 0.00
CA GLY A 50 -11.59 33.41 -0.53
C GLY A 50 -11.74 33.45 -2.05
N VAL A 51 -12.13 34.59 -2.62
CA VAL A 51 -12.22 34.75 -4.09
C VAL A 51 -10.83 34.60 -4.78
N ILE A 52 -9.77 35.11 -4.14
CA ILE A 52 -8.40 34.96 -4.69
C ILE A 52 -7.97 33.49 -4.64
N ILE A 53 -8.24 32.78 -3.55
CA ILE A 53 -7.93 31.34 -3.41
C ILE A 53 -8.71 30.53 -4.44
N VAL A 54 -10.01 30.76 -4.59
CA VAL A 54 -10.82 30.07 -5.59
C VAL A 54 -10.33 30.40 -7.01
N ALA A 55 -9.97 31.64 -7.31
CA ALA A 55 -9.42 32.03 -8.61
C ALA A 55 -8.06 31.38 -8.88
N TYR A 56 -7.24 31.18 -7.86
CA TYR A 56 -5.98 30.46 -7.94
C TYR A 56 -6.21 28.98 -8.24
N MET A 57 -7.15 28.33 -7.52
CA MET A 57 -7.53 26.93 -7.75
C MET A 57 -8.09 26.71 -9.17
N ILE A 58 -8.94 27.64 -9.65
CA ILE A 58 -9.49 27.59 -11.02
C ILE A 58 -8.39 27.76 -12.08
N ASN A 59 -7.37 28.57 -11.82
CA ASN A 59 -6.27 28.77 -12.75
C ASN A 59 -5.35 27.55 -12.91
N GLN A 60 -5.44 26.60 -12.00
CA GLN A 60 -4.77 25.30 -12.08
C GLN A 60 -5.66 24.21 -12.68
N ALA A 61 -6.93 24.53 -13.03
CA ALA A 61 -7.80 23.55 -13.67
C ALA A 61 -7.30 23.21 -15.06
N PRO A 62 -7.31 21.92 -15.46
CA PRO A 62 -6.92 21.51 -16.81
C PRO A 62 -7.79 22.12 -17.90
N GLU A 63 -7.33 22.12 -19.13
CA GLU A 63 -8.11 22.56 -20.27
C GLU A 63 -9.11 21.46 -20.66
N LEU A 64 -10.36 21.83 -20.92
CA LEU A 64 -11.37 20.91 -21.44
C LEU A 64 -11.11 20.72 -22.94
N ASP A 65 -10.59 19.57 -23.30
CA ASP A 65 -10.56 19.09 -24.67
C ASP A 65 -11.43 17.84 -24.82
N ALA A 66 -12.72 18.03 -24.95
CA ALA A 66 -13.64 16.92 -25.04
C ALA A 66 -13.71 16.30 -26.46
N GLU A 67 -13.13 16.95 -27.50
CA GLU A 67 -12.87 16.28 -28.78
C GLU A 67 -11.75 15.24 -28.63
N ALA A 68 -10.80 15.50 -27.78
CA ALA A 68 -9.75 14.54 -27.40
C ALA A 68 -10.33 13.31 -26.65
N MET A 69 -11.38 13.47 -25.85
CA MET A 69 -12.04 12.34 -25.15
C MET A 69 -12.72 11.34 -26.08
N VAL A 70 -13.22 11.78 -27.22
CA VAL A 70 -13.93 10.92 -28.19
C VAL A 70 -12.95 10.21 -29.14
N LEU A 71 -11.74 10.79 -29.31
CA LEU A 71 -10.69 10.29 -30.21
C LEU A 71 -9.48 9.77 -29.43
N SER A 72 -9.57 9.63 -28.10
CA SER A 72 -8.44 9.28 -27.26
C SER A 72 -7.99 7.85 -27.49
N GLU A 73 -6.73 7.70 -27.80
CA GLU A 73 -6.05 6.41 -27.75
C GLU A 73 -5.57 6.18 -26.30
N ALA A 74 -5.87 5.00 -25.75
CA ALA A 74 -5.35 4.58 -24.46
C ALA A 74 -3.82 4.41 -24.52
N ALA A 75 -3.17 4.47 -23.37
CA ALA A 75 -1.74 4.23 -23.29
C ALA A 75 -1.42 2.80 -23.76
N THR A 76 -0.43 2.69 -24.63
CA THR A 76 0.12 1.40 -25.10
C THR A 76 1.35 1.06 -24.28
N VAL A 77 1.40 -0.15 -23.74
CA VAL A 77 2.45 -0.61 -22.85
C VAL A 77 3.37 -1.56 -23.60
N TYR A 78 4.66 -1.38 -23.38
CA TYR A 78 5.74 -2.14 -24.00
C TYR A 78 6.59 -2.82 -22.91
N ASP A 79 7.08 -4.03 -23.19
CA ASP A 79 7.97 -4.79 -22.29
C ASP A 79 9.41 -4.24 -22.23
N GLN A 80 10.29 -4.96 -21.52
CA GLN A 80 11.71 -4.61 -21.45
C GLN A 80 12.44 -4.62 -22.80
N ASN A 81 11.90 -5.27 -23.84
CA ASN A 81 12.47 -5.39 -25.18
C ASN A 81 11.86 -4.40 -26.17
N ASP A 82 11.01 -3.48 -25.73
CA ASP A 82 10.21 -2.56 -26.55
C ASP A 82 9.18 -3.30 -27.45
N GLU A 83 8.72 -4.50 -27.04
CA GLU A 83 7.62 -5.21 -27.69
C GLU A 83 6.28 -4.79 -27.06
N GLU A 84 5.26 -4.54 -27.91
CA GLU A 84 3.91 -4.14 -27.43
C GLU A 84 3.26 -5.33 -26.72
N ILE A 85 2.80 -5.14 -25.49
CA ILE A 85 2.23 -6.19 -24.67
C ILE A 85 0.74 -5.98 -24.39
N ALA A 86 0.32 -4.74 -24.17
CA ALA A 86 -1.06 -4.43 -23.83
C ALA A 86 -1.38 -2.96 -24.09
N GLN A 87 -2.68 -2.64 -24.01
CA GLN A 87 -3.17 -1.29 -23.83
C GLN A 87 -3.79 -1.19 -22.44
N LEU A 88 -3.49 -0.10 -21.70
CA LEU A 88 -4.01 0.13 -20.35
C LEU A 88 -5.54 0.23 -20.25
N GLN A 89 -6.22 0.19 -21.37
CA GLN A 89 -7.64 -0.10 -21.48
C GLN A 89 -7.83 -1.00 -22.68
N ASN A 90 -8.73 -1.95 -22.61
CA ASN A 90 -9.19 -2.74 -23.75
C ASN A 90 -9.93 -1.83 -24.76
N SER A 91 -9.16 -0.90 -25.36
CA SER A 91 -9.69 0.04 -26.35
C SER A 91 -9.91 -0.61 -27.72
N SER A 92 -9.45 -1.85 -27.91
CA SER A 92 -9.58 -2.56 -29.18
C SER A 92 -11.04 -2.89 -29.54
N ASN A 93 -12.00 -2.74 -28.61
CA ASN A 93 -13.43 -2.95 -28.82
C ASN A 93 -14.31 -1.89 -28.16
N ARG A 94 -13.84 -0.66 -27.95
CA ARG A 94 -14.75 0.42 -27.54
C ARG A 94 -15.66 0.79 -28.72
N GLU A 95 -16.73 0.06 -28.86
CA GLU A 95 -17.88 0.57 -29.58
C GLU A 95 -18.58 1.59 -28.69
N LEU A 96 -18.35 2.87 -28.98
CA LEU A 96 -19.01 3.97 -28.28
C LEU A 96 -20.52 3.88 -28.56
N ALA A 97 -21.30 3.88 -27.50
CA ALA A 97 -22.75 4.02 -27.65
C ALA A 97 -23.09 5.40 -28.21
N ASP A 98 -23.87 5.43 -29.30
CA ASP A 98 -24.53 6.64 -29.74
C ASP A 98 -25.80 6.86 -28.89
N ILE A 99 -25.87 8.00 -28.23
CA ILE A 99 -27.02 8.35 -27.38
C ILE A 99 -28.36 8.35 -28.12
N GLU A 100 -28.34 8.60 -29.44
CA GLU A 100 -29.54 8.57 -30.26
C GLU A 100 -30.05 7.14 -30.52
N GLU A 101 -29.19 6.11 -30.45
CA GLU A 101 -29.54 4.71 -30.62
C GLU A 101 -30.02 4.07 -29.32
N MET A 102 -29.67 4.66 -28.15
CA MET A 102 -30.13 4.17 -26.84
C MET A 102 -31.63 4.44 -26.63
N PRO A 103 -32.39 3.46 -26.06
CA PRO A 103 -33.77 3.67 -25.64
C PRO A 103 -33.88 4.79 -24.59
N ASP A 104 -34.98 5.54 -24.64
CA ASP A 104 -35.18 6.66 -23.70
C ASP A 104 -35.14 6.20 -22.26
N TYR A 105 -35.75 5.04 -21.93
CA TYR A 105 -35.71 4.48 -20.56
C TYR A 105 -34.30 4.09 -20.10
N ALA A 106 -33.39 3.74 -21.02
CA ALA A 106 -32.00 3.45 -20.64
C ALA A 106 -31.27 4.73 -20.21
N LYS A 107 -31.45 5.82 -20.94
CA LYS A 107 -30.95 7.16 -20.54
C LYS A 107 -31.58 7.61 -19.21
N GLU A 108 -32.86 7.41 -19.07
CA GLU A 108 -33.67 7.84 -17.92
C GLU A 108 -33.34 7.05 -16.65
N ALA A 109 -32.86 5.80 -16.73
CA ALA A 109 -32.37 5.03 -15.59
C ALA A 109 -31.19 5.72 -14.90
N PHE A 110 -30.17 6.13 -15.65
CA PHE A 110 -29.03 6.88 -15.12
C PHE A 110 -29.45 8.26 -14.58
N ILE A 111 -30.32 8.97 -15.31
CA ILE A 111 -30.83 10.28 -14.87
C ILE A 111 -31.62 10.15 -13.57
N ALA A 112 -32.48 9.14 -13.46
CA ALA A 112 -33.34 8.92 -12.30
C ALA A 112 -32.54 8.74 -11.02
N VAL A 113 -31.42 7.99 -11.07
CA VAL A 113 -30.63 7.66 -9.89
C VAL A 113 -29.54 8.69 -9.63
N GLU A 114 -28.87 9.19 -10.66
CA GLU A 114 -27.69 10.03 -10.52
C GLU A 114 -28.05 11.52 -10.49
N ASP A 115 -28.97 11.96 -11.34
CA ASP A 115 -29.24 13.40 -11.51
C ASP A 115 -30.67 13.70 -12.01
N GLU A 116 -31.69 13.49 -11.16
CA GLU A 116 -33.11 13.73 -11.47
C GLU A 116 -33.41 15.02 -12.23
N ARG A 117 -32.55 16.04 -12.01
CA ARG A 117 -32.74 17.36 -12.64
C ARG A 117 -31.70 17.68 -13.71
N PHE A 118 -31.09 16.67 -14.31
CA PHE A 118 -30.03 16.79 -15.30
C PHE A 118 -30.32 17.84 -16.36
N TYR A 119 -31.47 17.79 -17.01
CA TYR A 119 -31.86 18.73 -18.09
C TYR A 119 -32.19 20.14 -17.58
N SER A 120 -32.24 20.39 -16.26
CA SER A 120 -32.70 21.68 -15.69
C SER A 120 -31.61 22.56 -15.09
N HIS A 121 -30.41 22.03 -14.87
CA HIS A 121 -29.26 22.77 -14.30
C HIS A 121 -28.18 23.04 -15.36
N PHE A 122 -27.15 23.79 -15.00
CA PHE A 122 -26.05 24.27 -15.85
C PHE A 122 -24.69 23.71 -15.44
N GLY A 123 -24.59 22.42 -15.20
CA GLY A 123 -23.38 21.70 -14.72
C GLY A 123 -23.36 21.46 -13.22
N ILE A 124 -23.94 22.33 -12.44
CA ILE A 124 -24.10 22.18 -11.00
C ILE A 124 -25.57 22.35 -10.60
N ASP A 125 -26.07 21.51 -9.72
CA ASP A 125 -27.40 21.63 -9.15
C ASP A 125 -27.35 22.31 -7.79
N VAL A 126 -27.61 23.62 -7.79
CA VAL A 126 -27.59 24.44 -6.57
C VAL A 126 -28.66 24.00 -5.55
N GLN A 127 -29.82 23.50 -6.02
CA GLN A 127 -30.89 23.04 -5.10
C GLN A 127 -30.48 21.74 -4.42
N ARG A 128 -29.86 20.81 -5.15
CA ARG A 128 -29.36 19.55 -4.60
C ARG A 128 -28.22 19.79 -3.61
N ILE A 129 -27.31 20.74 -3.89
CA ILE A 129 -26.25 21.14 -2.94
C ILE A 129 -26.84 21.64 -1.62
N PHE A 130 -27.87 22.54 -1.68
CA PHE A 130 -28.50 23.00 -0.45
C PHE A 130 -29.31 21.90 0.26
N GLY A 131 -29.97 21.02 -0.47
CA GLY A 131 -30.66 19.85 0.07
C GLY A 131 -29.73 18.89 0.78
N ALA A 132 -28.62 18.52 0.14
CA ALA A 132 -27.61 17.64 0.72
C ALA A 132 -26.91 18.26 1.93
N LEU A 133 -26.66 19.59 1.92
CA LEU A 133 -26.13 20.29 3.07
C LEU A 133 -27.09 20.23 4.26
N TRP A 134 -28.39 20.36 4.01
CA TRP A 134 -29.43 20.27 5.03
C TRP A 134 -29.58 18.86 5.57
N ALA A 135 -29.62 17.85 4.69
CA ALA A 135 -29.69 16.43 5.05
C ALA A 135 -28.46 16.00 5.86
N ASN A 136 -27.25 16.40 5.47
CA ASN A 136 -26.03 16.12 6.23
C ASN A 136 -26.03 16.72 7.65
N VAL A 137 -26.76 17.81 7.87
CA VAL A 137 -26.92 18.44 9.21
C VAL A 137 -28.02 17.74 10.03
N THR A 138 -29.07 17.23 9.39
CA THR A 138 -30.21 16.61 10.08
C THR A 138 -30.10 15.10 10.23
N ASP A 139 -29.56 14.41 9.24
CA ASP A 139 -29.59 12.96 9.12
C ASP A 139 -28.20 12.30 9.20
N GLY A 140 -27.13 13.13 9.40
CA GLY A 140 -25.75 12.67 9.52
C GLY A 140 -24.91 12.91 8.27
N PHE A 141 -23.58 12.92 8.46
CA PHE A 141 -22.62 13.18 7.39
C PHE A 141 -22.66 12.04 6.35
N GLY A 142 -22.81 12.37 5.06
CA GLY A 142 -22.82 11.38 3.98
C GLY A 142 -24.20 10.86 3.55
N SER A 143 -25.30 11.34 4.16
CA SER A 143 -26.67 10.87 3.87
C SER A 143 -27.16 11.15 2.45
N GLN A 144 -26.66 12.19 1.75
CA GLN A 144 -27.01 12.51 0.36
C GLN A 144 -25.81 13.03 -0.44
N GLY A 145 -25.59 12.43 -1.64
CA GLY A 145 -24.67 12.94 -2.65
C GLY A 145 -25.27 14.12 -3.44
N ALA A 146 -24.43 15.12 -3.77
CA ALA A 146 -24.86 16.33 -4.47
C ALA A 146 -24.17 16.55 -5.82
N SER A 147 -23.40 15.57 -6.32
CA SER A 147 -22.74 15.68 -7.62
C SER A 147 -23.71 15.41 -8.75
N THR A 148 -23.55 16.13 -9.85
CA THR A 148 -24.33 15.98 -11.10
C THR A 148 -23.63 15.00 -12.05
N ILE A 149 -24.34 14.47 -13.05
CA ILE A 149 -23.75 13.70 -14.16
C ILE A 149 -22.60 14.49 -14.81
N THR A 150 -22.81 15.77 -15.09
CA THR A 150 -21.77 16.65 -15.67
C THR A 150 -20.52 16.75 -14.80
N GLN A 151 -20.69 16.78 -13.47
CA GLN A 151 -19.57 16.78 -12.53
C GLN A 151 -18.85 15.42 -12.49
N GLN A 152 -19.58 14.33 -12.68
CA GLN A 152 -18.98 12.99 -12.74
C GLN A 152 -18.18 12.80 -14.04
N VAL A 153 -18.67 13.27 -15.19
CA VAL A 153 -17.90 13.29 -16.44
C VAL A 153 -16.59 14.06 -16.26
N VAL A 154 -16.67 15.27 -15.71
CA VAL A 154 -15.48 16.09 -15.47
C VAL A 154 -14.51 15.43 -14.49
N LYS A 155 -15.04 14.84 -13.41
CA LYS A 155 -14.23 14.15 -12.43
C LYS A 155 -13.49 12.95 -13.03
N ASN A 156 -14.19 12.14 -13.80
CA ASN A 156 -13.64 10.89 -14.32
C ASN A 156 -12.72 11.10 -15.53
N ALA A 157 -12.87 12.22 -16.25
CA ALA A 157 -12.14 12.49 -17.47
C ALA A 157 -10.98 13.50 -17.34
N PHE A 158 -11.02 14.38 -16.35
CA PHE A 158 -10.09 15.53 -16.28
C PHE A 158 -9.49 15.80 -14.92
N LEU A 159 -9.83 15.04 -13.86
CA LEU A 159 -9.40 15.35 -12.51
C LEU A 159 -8.84 14.12 -11.80
N SER A 160 -7.69 14.29 -11.12
CA SER A 160 -7.07 13.28 -10.29
C SER A 160 -8.02 12.74 -9.21
N PRO A 161 -7.84 11.49 -8.74
CA PRO A 161 -8.67 10.87 -7.71
C PRO A 161 -8.60 11.56 -6.33
N ASP A 162 -7.67 12.47 -6.13
CA ASP A 162 -7.46 13.21 -4.89
C ASP A 162 -8.72 13.83 -4.28
N LYS A 163 -9.00 13.55 -3.01
CA LYS A 163 -10.18 14.06 -2.29
C LYS A 163 -9.91 15.41 -1.61
N ASN A 164 -9.47 16.44 -2.36
CA ASN A 164 -9.18 17.76 -1.81
C ASN A 164 -10.18 18.83 -2.24
N ILE A 165 -10.17 19.96 -1.52
CA ILE A 165 -11.09 21.10 -1.78
C ILE A 165 -10.77 21.76 -3.14
N SER A 166 -9.50 21.80 -3.55
CA SER A 166 -9.07 22.39 -4.82
C SER A 166 -9.71 21.67 -5.99
N ARG A 167 -9.62 20.34 -5.99
CA ARG A 167 -10.27 19.48 -7.00
C ARG A 167 -11.78 19.70 -7.05
N LYS A 168 -12.46 19.79 -5.89
CA LYS A 168 -13.92 20.03 -5.90
C LYS A 168 -14.33 21.39 -6.46
N VAL A 169 -13.48 22.42 -6.31
CA VAL A 169 -13.68 23.72 -6.93
C VAL A 169 -13.43 23.65 -8.45
N GLN A 170 -12.40 22.95 -8.88
CA GLN A 170 -12.09 22.71 -10.28
C GLN A 170 -13.20 21.93 -10.98
N GLU A 171 -13.68 20.84 -10.37
CA GLU A 171 -14.82 20.05 -10.84
C GLU A 171 -16.07 20.90 -11.13
N GLN A 172 -16.45 21.77 -10.17
CA GLN A 172 -17.59 22.65 -10.38
C GLN A 172 -17.37 23.68 -11.51
N TYR A 173 -16.16 24.21 -11.62
CA TYR A 173 -15.80 25.14 -12.68
C TYR A 173 -15.82 24.49 -14.05
N LEU A 174 -15.20 23.33 -14.18
CA LEU A 174 -15.13 22.56 -15.42
C LEU A 174 -16.51 22.04 -15.84
N ALA A 175 -17.33 21.57 -14.90
CA ALA A 175 -18.72 21.18 -15.19
C ALA A 175 -19.55 22.32 -15.80
N ILE A 176 -19.39 23.54 -15.30
CA ILE A 176 -20.04 24.73 -15.89
C ILE A 176 -19.46 25.02 -17.29
N LYS A 177 -18.17 24.82 -17.50
CA LYS A 177 -17.51 24.99 -18.80
C LYS A 177 -17.98 23.95 -19.82
N LEU A 178 -18.09 22.69 -19.42
CA LEU A 178 -18.54 21.58 -20.25
C LEU A 178 -19.96 21.86 -20.78
N GLU A 179 -20.88 22.27 -19.95
CA GLU A 179 -22.26 22.66 -20.33
C GLU A 179 -22.37 23.91 -21.22
N GLN A 180 -21.31 24.70 -21.32
CA GLN A 180 -21.26 25.80 -22.28
C GLN A 180 -20.82 25.37 -23.66
N GLN A 181 -20.17 24.23 -23.79
CA GLN A 181 -19.58 23.71 -25.02
C GLN A 181 -20.44 22.61 -25.66
N TYR A 182 -21.05 21.75 -24.82
CA TYR A 182 -21.78 20.55 -25.21
C TYR A 182 -23.24 20.58 -24.77
N SER A 183 -24.11 19.94 -25.53
CA SER A 183 -25.51 19.70 -25.17
C SER A 183 -25.61 18.68 -24.00
N LYS A 184 -26.79 18.63 -23.41
CA LYS A 184 -27.07 17.64 -22.34
C LYS A 184 -26.96 16.19 -22.84
N ASP A 185 -27.40 15.93 -24.04
CA ASP A 185 -27.34 14.60 -24.65
C ASP A 185 -25.90 14.19 -24.95
N GLU A 186 -25.06 15.08 -25.47
CA GLU A 186 -23.62 14.84 -25.65
C GLU A 186 -22.91 14.60 -24.31
N ILE A 187 -23.28 15.31 -23.25
CA ILE A 187 -22.71 15.08 -21.92
C ILE A 187 -23.16 13.73 -21.34
N LEU A 188 -24.41 13.32 -21.57
CA LEU A 188 -24.90 12.01 -21.15
C LEU A 188 -24.22 10.88 -21.93
N GLU A 189 -23.99 11.07 -23.24
CA GLU A 189 -23.22 10.16 -24.09
C GLU A 189 -21.80 9.97 -23.54
N MET A 190 -21.10 11.07 -23.25
CA MET A 190 -19.80 11.01 -22.60
C MET A 190 -19.86 10.23 -21.29
N TYR A 191 -20.88 10.45 -20.46
CA TYR A 191 -21.04 9.79 -19.18
C TYR A 191 -21.18 8.28 -19.32
N VAL A 192 -22.13 7.81 -20.13
CA VAL A 192 -22.39 6.36 -20.28
C VAL A 192 -21.27 5.61 -20.98
N ASN A 193 -20.41 6.32 -21.73
CA ASN A 193 -19.24 5.77 -22.40
C ASN A 193 -17.97 5.78 -21.52
N LEU A 194 -17.96 6.55 -20.42
CA LEU A 194 -16.79 6.71 -19.53
C LEU A 194 -16.86 5.92 -18.24
N ILE A 195 -18.07 5.59 -17.77
CA ILE A 195 -18.23 4.98 -16.46
C ILE A 195 -17.81 3.52 -16.44
N TYR A 196 -17.24 3.12 -15.31
CA TYR A 196 -16.85 1.76 -15.02
C TYR A 196 -18.02 0.97 -14.41
N PHE A 197 -18.28 -0.19 -14.96
CA PHE A 197 -19.38 -1.07 -14.56
C PHE A 197 -18.93 -2.35 -13.85
N ASN A 198 -17.73 -2.41 -13.32
CA ASN A 198 -17.10 -3.63 -12.81
C ASN A 198 -16.83 -4.69 -13.90
N GLN A 199 -16.23 -5.82 -13.55
CA GLN A 199 -15.90 -6.92 -14.46
C GLN A 199 -15.10 -6.45 -15.72
N GLY A 200 -14.22 -5.42 -15.54
CA GLY A 200 -13.44 -4.85 -16.65
C GLY A 200 -14.27 -4.09 -17.70
N ALA A 201 -15.58 -3.90 -17.47
CA ALA A 201 -16.47 -3.27 -18.44
C ALA A 201 -16.48 -1.75 -18.29
N TYR A 202 -15.92 -1.05 -19.27
CA TYR A 202 -15.98 0.41 -19.41
C TYR A 202 -16.95 0.82 -20.52
N GLY A 203 -17.91 1.65 -20.16
CA GLY A 203 -18.97 2.10 -21.07
C GLY A 203 -20.11 1.09 -21.19
N ILE A 204 -21.27 1.64 -21.55
CA ILE A 204 -22.54 0.90 -21.53
C ILE A 204 -22.60 -0.23 -22.57
N THR A 205 -21.94 -0.08 -23.71
CA THR A 205 -21.88 -1.11 -24.77
C THR A 205 -21.17 -2.35 -24.23
N GLN A 206 -19.97 -2.18 -23.69
CA GLN A 206 -19.21 -3.29 -23.13
C GLN A 206 -19.92 -3.92 -21.92
N ALA A 207 -20.51 -3.09 -21.05
CA ALA A 207 -21.28 -3.59 -19.92
C ALA A 207 -22.51 -4.40 -20.38
N GLY A 208 -23.21 -3.95 -21.43
CA GLY A 208 -24.29 -4.69 -22.06
C GLY A 208 -23.85 -6.06 -22.60
N GLN A 209 -22.69 -6.12 -23.23
CA GLN A 209 -22.09 -7.36 -23.73
C GLN A 209 -21.66 -8.27 -22.55
N THR A 210 -20.93 -7.71 -21.58
CA THR A 210 -20.40 -8.47 -20.44
C THR A 210 -21.50 -9.10 -19.59
N TYR A 211 -22.53 -8.34 -19.23
CA TYR A 211 -23.55 -8.84 -18.29
C TYR A 211 -24.71 -9.54 -18.99
N PHE A 212 -25.04 -9.16 -20.23
CA PHE A 212 -26.26 -9.64 -20.90
C PHE A 212 -25.99 -10.29 -22.26
N GLY A 213 -24.74 -10.29 -22.76
CA GLY A 213 -24.42 -10.75 -24.11
C GLY A 213 -25.03 -9.90 -25.22
N LYS A 214 -25.28 -8.60 -24.94
CA LYS A 214 -25.93 -7.63 -25.88
C LYS A 214 -24.87 -6.62 -26.35
N GLU A 215 -24.51 -6.70 -27.63
CA GLU A 215 -23.56 -5.78 -28.27
C GLU A 215 -24.16 -4.41 -28.61
N ASP A 216 -25.50 -4.36 -28.82
CA ASP A 216 -26.21 -3.11 -29.16
C ASP A 216 -26.93 -2.55 -27.90
N PRO A 217 -26.54 -1.37 -27.39
CA PRO A 217 -27.23 -0.71 -26.26
C PRO A 217 -28.72 -0.47 -26.52
N GLY A 218 -29.15 -0.46 -27.80
CA GLY A 218 -30.55 -0.41 -28.20
C GLY A 218 -31.38 -1.64 -27.81
N GLU A 219 -30.73 -2.77 -27.51
CA GLU A 219 -31.37 -4.02 -27.08
C GLU A 219 -31.53 -4.16 -25.56
N LEU A 220 -30.98 -3.22 -24.79
CA LEU A 220 -31.13 -3.22 -23.34
C LEU A 220 -32.60 -3.09 -22.95
N THR A 221 -33.04 -3.91 -22.00
CA THR A 221 -34.37 -3.81 -21.38
C THR A 221 -34.39 -2.76 -20.26
N ILE A 222 -35.58 -2.43 -19.73
CA ILE A 222 -35.72 -1.54 -18.57
C ILE A 222 -34.96 -2.14 -17.36
N ALA A 223 -35.06 -3.46 -17.16
CA ALA A 223 -34.36 -4.17 -16.09
C ALA A 223 -32.85 -4.09 -16.26
N ASP A 224 -32.33 -4.29 -17.48
CA ASP A 224 -30.90 -4.21 -17.77
C ASP A 224 -30.36 -2.79 -17.52
N ALA A 225 -31.06 -1.78 -18.04
CA ALA A 225 -30.67 -0.38 -17.87
C ALA A 225 -30.67 0.04 -16.39
N ALA A 226 -31.66 -0.43 -15.60
CA ALA A 226 -31.73 -0.17 -14.18
C ALA A 226 -30.62 -0.90 -13.41
N LEU A 227 -30.26 -2.12 -13.83
CA LEU A 227 -29.15 -2.88 -13.24
C LEU A 227 -27.82 -2.21 -13.54
N LEU A 228 -27.55 -1.83 -14.79
CA LEU A 228 -26.34 -1.09 -15.12
C LEU A 228 -26.26 0.26 -14.38
N ALA A 229 -27.38 0.98 -14.24
CA ALA A 229 -27.40 2.23 -13.46
C ALA A 229 -27.18 2.03 -11.94
N ALA A 230 -27.28 0.80 -11.43
CA ALA A 230 -27.03 0.47 -10.04
C ALA A 230 -25.53 0.40 -9.71
N ILE A 231 -24.72 -0.13 -10.63
CA ILE A 231 -23.30 -0.52 -10.43
C ILE A 231 -22.39 0.69 -10.12
N PRO A 232 -22.39 1.81 -10.86
CA PRO A 232 -21.37 2.85 -10.76
C PRO A 232 -21.20 3.48 -9.37
N ARG A 233 -22.21 3.36 -8.52
CA ARG A 233 -22.18 3.93 -7.16
C ARG A 233 -21.21 3.18 -6.24
N ARG A 234 -21.14 1.87 -6.32
CA ARG A 234 -20.27 0.97 -5.57
C ARG A 234 -20.05 -0.30 -6.40
N PRO A 235 -19.14 -0.27 -7.38
CA PRO A 235 -19.05 -1.32 -8.40
C PRO A 235 -18.93 -2.72 -7.84
N SER A 236 -18.01 -2.98 -6.91
CA SER A 236 -17.83 -4.29 -6.29
C SER A 236 -19.04 -4.72 -5.42
N TYR A 237 -19.69 -3.79 -4.72
CA TYR A 237 -20.81 -4.09 -3.85
C TYR A 237 -22.12 -4.37 -4.60
N TYR A 238 -22.32 -3.73 -5.76
CA TYR A 238 -23.50 -3.92 -6.62
C TYR A 238 -23.16 -4.73 -7.87
N ASP A 239 -22.06 -5.45 -7.85
CA ASP A 239 -21.73 -6.41 -8.92
C ASP A 239 -22.77 -7.52 -8.97
N PRO A 240 -23.53 -7.66 -10.07
CA PRO A 240 -24.58 -8.67 -10.13
C PRO A 240 -24.08 -10.11 -10.23
N VAL A 241 -22.81 -10.31 -10.60
CA VAL A 241 -22.17 -11.64 -10.68
C VAL A 241 -21.74 -12.10 -9.28
N GLN A 242 -21.12 -11.20 -8.49
CA GLN A 242 -20.60 -11.52 -7.17
C GLN A 242 -21.66 -11.31 -6.06
N ASN A 243 -22.51 -10.30 -6.20
CA ASN A 243 -23.47 -9.86 -5.18
C ASN A 243 -24.90 -9.68 -5.75
N PRO A 244 -25.52 -10.73 -6.30
CA PRO A 244 -26.79 -10.63 -7.01
C PRO A 244 -27.93 -10.06 -6.15
N GLU A 245 -28.01 -10.38 -4.85
CA GLU A 245 -29.02 -9.85 -3.93
C GLU A 245 -28.92 -8.34 -3.75
N ASN A 246 -27.68 -7.82 -3.54
CA ASN A 246 -27.43 -6.38 -3.41
C ASN A 246 -27.74 -5.63 -4.72
N ALA A 247 -27.39 -6.23 -5.84
CA ALA A 247 -27.65 -5.72 -7.19
C ALA A 247 -29.15 -5.67 -7.49
N GLU A 248 -29.89 -6.72 -7.15
CA GLU A 248 -31.35 -6.80 -7.32
C GLU A 248 -32.09 -5.75 -6.50
N ASP A 249 -31.75 -5.64 -5.22
CA ASP A 249 -32.33 -4.64 -4.34
C ASP A 249 -32.10 -3.21 -4.88
N ARG A 250 -30.89 -2.97 -5.38
CA ARG A 250 -30.55 -1.66 -5.94
C ARG A 250 -31.22 -1.39 -7.28
N ARG A 251 -31.28 -2.36 -8.19
CA ARG A 251 -32.02 -2.32 -9.44
C ARG A 251 -33.49 -1.99 -9.18
N ASN A 252 -34.13 -2.71 -8.27
CA ASN A 252 -35.54 -2.53 -7.95
C ASN A 252 -35.84 -1.12 -7.36
N GLN A 253 -34.91 -0.57 -6.56
CA GLN A 253 -34.98 0.82 -6.10
C GLN A 253 -34.94 1.80 -7.28
N ILE A 254 -34.06 1.56 -8.28
CA ILE A 254 -33.94 2.43 -9.46
C ILE A 254 -35.21 2.34 -10.33
N ILE A 255 -35.75 1.15 -10.56
CA ILE A 255 -37.03 0.95 -11.25
C ILE A 255 -38.15 1.74 -10.55
N SER A 256 -38.22 1.67 -9.22
CA SER A 256 -39.17 2.48 -8.45
C SER A 256 -38.98 3.98 -8.65
N MET A 257 -37.72 4.45 -8.65
CA MET A 257 -37.42 5.88 -8.92
C MET A 257 -37.80 6.30 -10.35
N MET A 258 -37.59 5.45 -11.35
CA MET A 258 -38.03 5.70 -12.73
C MET A 258 -39.55 5.84 -12.83
N ASN A 259 -40.29 4.97 -12.16
CA ASN A 259 -41.74 5.01 -12.07
C ASN A 259 -42.23 6.25 -11.31
N GLU A 260 -41.69 6.59 -10.14
CA GLU A 260 -42.05 7.77 -9.35
C GLU A 260 -41.80 9.09 -10.13
N GLN A 261 -40.78 9.11 -10.97
CA GLN A 261 -40.42 10.26 -11.79
C GLN A 261 -41.21 10.29 -13.12
N GLY A 262 -41.97 9.21 -13.42
CA GLY A 262 -42.86 9.12 -14.56
C GLY A 262 -42.19 8.75 -15.88
N TYR A 263 -41.02 8.17 -15.84
CA TYR A 263 -40.28 7.65 -17.01
C TYR A 263 -40.85 6.33 -17.51
N ILE A 264 -41.35 5.49 -16.60
CA ILE A 264 -42.01 4.21 -16.90
C ILE A 264 -43.35 4.11 -16.20
N THR A 265 -44.23 3.28 -16.73
CA THR A 265 -45.55 3.02 -16.15
C THR A 265 -45.50 2.01 -15.01
N ASP A 266 -46.58 1.95 -14.20
CA ASP A 266 -46.70 0.94 -13.12
C ASP A 266 -46.57 -0.49 -13.64
N GLU A 267 -47.12 -0.78 -14.84
CA GLU A 267 -47.08 -2.10 -15.47
C GLU A 267 -45.67 -2.47 -15.92
N GLU A 268 -44.91 -1.51 -16.50
CA GLU A 268 -43.52 -1.70 -16.92
C GLU A 268 -42.59 -1.88 -15.70
N ALA A 269 -42.83 -1.15 -14.61
CA ALA A 269 -42.07 -1.29 -13.37
C ALA A 269 -42.28 -2.65 -12.72
N GLU A 270 -43.53 -3.17 -12.70
CA GLU A 270 -43.85 -4.50 -12.16
C GLU A 270 -43.21 -5.60 -13.04
N GLU A 271 -43.25 -5.47 -14.36
CA GLU A 271 -42.62 -6.40 -15.30
C GLU A 271 -41.07 -6.42 -15.11
N ALA A 272 -40.42 -5.25 -15.08
CA ALA A 272 -38.98 -5.13 -14.98
C ALA A 272 -38.41 -5.64 -13.63
N SER A 273 -39.17 -5.47 -12.53
CA SER A 273 -38.77 -5.95 -11.19
C SER A 273 -39.10 -7.40 -10.90
N SER A 274 -39.87 -8.07 -11.79
CA SER A 274 -40.32 -9.45 -11.56
C SER A 274 -39.28 -10.52 -11.88
N THR A 275 -38.25 -10.18 -12.67
CA THR A 275 -37.21 -11.14 -13.06
C THR A 275 -36.07 -11.08 -12.04
N PRO A 276 -35.69 -12.20 -11.40
CA PRO A 276 -34.48 -12.24 -10.55
C PRO A 276 -33.24 -11.89 -11.34
N VAL A 277 -32.24 -11.29 -10.67
CA VAL A 277 -30.99 -10.84 -11.35
C VAL A 277 -30.21 -12.00 -11.93
N ASP A 278 -30.16 -13.14 -11.27
CA ASP A 278 -29.52 -14.36 -11.73
C ASP A 278 -30.17 -14.95 -13.02
N GLU A 279 -31.50 -14.77 -13.21
CA GLU A 279 -32.18 -15.13 -14.46
C GLU A 279 -32.03 -14.06 -15.57
N GLN A 280 -31.70 -12.81 -15.20
CA GLN A 280 -31.48 -11.70 -16.11
C GLN A 280 -30.09 -11.75 -16.74
N LEU A 281 -29.09 -12.25 -16.00
CA LEU A 281 -27.71 -12.31 -16.45
C LEU A 281 -27.51 -13.34 -17.58
N ASN A 282 -26.76 -12.97 -18.57
CA ASN A 282 -26.11 -13.83 -19.55
C ASN A 282 -24.62 -13.44 -19.60
N TYR A 283 -23.96 -13.66 -18.45
CA TYR A 283 -22.60 -13.18 -18.21
C TYR A 283 -21.62 -13.76 -19.24
N GLN A 284 -20.94 -12.85 -19.91
CA GLN A 284 -19.89 -13.13 -20.88
C GLN A 284 -18.63 -12.42 -20.37
N PRO A 285 -17.75 -13.12 -19.65
CA PRO A 285 -16.48 -12.52 -19.26
C PRO A 285 -15.74 -12.01 -20.49
N PRO A 286 -15.02 -10.88 -20.39
CA PRO A 286 -14.19 -10.41 -21.50
C PRO A 286 -13.30 -11.56 -21.99
N GLU A 287 -13.33 -11.89 -23.29
CA GLU A 287 -12.63 -13.03 -23.87
C GLU A 287 -11.09 -12.97 -23.64
N ASN A 288 -10.58 -11.80 -23.27
CA ASN A 288 -9.19 -11.62 -22.86
C ASN A 288 -9.21 -10.77 -21.60
N GLY A 289 -8.87 -11.35 -20.44
CA GLY A 289 -8.39 -10.60 -19.29
C GLY A 289 -7.29 -9.65 -19.75
N VAL A 290 -7.04 -8.57 -19.01
CA VAL A 290 -5.86 -7.74 -19.29
C VAL A 290 -4.65 -8.65 -19.13
N ALA A 291 -3.86 -8.83 -20.20
CA ALA A 291 -2.64 -9.59 -20.08
C ALA A 291 -1.78 -8.98 -18.96
N TYR A 292 -1.26 -9.84 -18.08
CA TYR A 292 -0.42 -9.40 -16.96
C TYR A 292 -1.13 -8.44 -15.98
N ASP A 293 -2.34 -8.76 -15.58
CA ASP A 293 -3.26 -7.89 -14.83
C ASP A 293 -2.62 -7.22 -13.59
N SER A 294 -1.93 -8.00 -12.75
CA SER A 294 -1.26 -7.46 -11.56
C SER A 294 -0.13 -6.50 -11.91
N PHE A 295 0.64 -6.79 -12.97
CA PHE A 295 1.69 -5.91 -13.45
C PHE A 295 1.10 -4.63 -14.07
N MET A 296 0.03 -4.76 -14.86
CA MET A 296 -0.64 -3.60 -15.47
C MET A 296 -1.30 -2.69 -14.43
N SER A 297 -1.86 -3.28 -13.36
CA SER A 297 -2.36 -2.52 -12.21
C SER A 297 -1.25 -1.75 -11.51
N TYR A 298 -0.08 -2.37 -11.34
CA TYR A 298 1.09 -1.73 -10.77
C TYR A 298 1.59 -0.56 -11.63
N VAL A 299 1.74 -0.77 -12.95
CA VAL A 299 2.11 0.28 -13.92
C VAL A 299 1.13 1.46 -13.88
N GLN A 300 -0.17 1.17 -13.78
CA GLN A 300 -1.18 2.22 -13.72
C GLN A 300 -1.04 3.06 -12.46
N ASN A 301 -0.86 2.44 -11.29
CA ASN A 301 -0.68 3.15 -10.03
C ASN A 301 0.59 4.02 -10.07
N GLU A 302 1.70 3.48 -10.59
CA GLU A 302 2.96 4.22 -10.76
C GLU A 302 2.79 5.42 -11.72
N LEU A 303 2.01 5.26 -12.82
CA LEU A 303 1.71 6.35 -13.76
C LEU A 303 0.87 7.46 -13.14
N GLU A 304 -0.06 7.13 -12.21
CA GLU A 304 -0.92 8.11 -11.54
C GLU A 304 -0.12 9.02 -10.60
N ASP A 305 0.98 8.52 -10.05
CA ASP A 305 1.90 9.28 -9.18
C ASP A 305 3.10 9.87 -9.94
N PHE A 306 3.21 9.61 -11.27
CA PHE A 306 4.38 10.00 -12.06
C PHE A 306 4.42 11.50 -12.36
N ASP A 307 5.50 12.18 -11.98
CA ASP A 307 5.69 13.60 -12.22
C ASP A 307 5.65 13.94 -13.74
N GLY A 308 4.66 14.74 -14.15
CA GLY A 308 4.48 15.20 -15.51
C GLY A 308 3.53 14.38 -16.38
N VAL A 309 2.85 13.39 -15.79
CA VAL A 309 1.71 12.68 -16.35
C VAL A 309 0.47 13.05 -15.53
N GLU A 310 -0.59 13.50 -16.18
CA GLU A 310 -1.87 13.69 -15.51
C GLU A 310 -2.67 12.37 -15.62
N ALA A 311 -3.43 12.01 -14.60
CA ALA A 311 -4.24 10.78 -14.62
C ALA A 311 -5.14 10.66 -15.87
N SER A 312 -5.55 11.80 -16.45
CA SER A 312 -6.28 11.83 -17.72
C SER A 312 -5.43 11.42 -18.93
N ASP A 313 -4.11 11.67 -18.90
CA ASP A 313 -3.21 11.37 -20.01
C ASP A 313 -3.08 9.86 -20.23
N ILE A 314 -3.14 9.07 -19.15
CA ILE A 314 -3.09 7.61 -19.18
C ILE A 314 -4.17 7.04 -20.12
N TYR A 315 -5.36 7.65 -20.08
CA TYR A 315 -6.54 7.14 -20.78
C TYR A 315 -6.88 7.88 -22.08
N THR A 316 -6.26 9.03 -22.32
CA THR A 316 -6.70 9.92 -23.40
C THR A 316 -5.59 10.45 -24.28
N ALA A 317 -4.35 10.41 -23.85
CA ALA A 317 -3.26 11.04 -24.55
C ALA A 317 -2.55 10.12 -25.56
N GLY A 318 -2.84 8.82 -25.61
CA GLY A 318 -2.14 7.87 -26.47
C GLY A 318 -0.66 7.75 -26.13
N LEU A 319 -0.37 7.64 -24.84
CA LEU A 319 0.98 7.47 -24.33
C LEU A 319 1.57 6.14 -24.80
N LYS A 320 2.89 6.10 -24.94
CA LYS A 320 3.63 4.84 -25.01
C LYS A 320 4.45 4.70 -23.73
N VAL A 321 4.13 3.67 -22.97
CA VAL A 321 4.75 3.38 -21.69
C VAL A 321 5.69 2.18 -21.86
N TYR A 322 6.98 2.42 -21.74
CA TYR A 322 8.01 1.38 -21.84
C TYR A 322 8.34 0.91 -20.44
N THR A 323 8.07 -0.35 -20.17
CA THR A 323 8.20 -0.94 -18.83
C THR A 323 9.44 -1.81 -18.68
N THR A 324 9.66 -2.27 -17.46
CA THR A 324 10.72 -3.20 -17.08
C THR A 324 10.30 -4.66 -17.17
N LEU A 325 9.04 -4.94 -17.56
CA LEU A 325 8.45 -6.28 -17.59
C LEU A 325 9.32 -7.26 -18.37
N ASP A 326 9.63 -8.37 -17.73
CA ASP A 326 10.11 -9.58 -18.39
C ASP A 326 8.92 -10.50 -18.64
N THR A 327 8.42 -10.51 -19.87
CA THR A 327 7.22 -11.26 -20.23
C THR A 327 7.38 -12.76 -20.00
N GLU A 328 8.59 -13.32 -20.19
CA GLU A 328 8.85 -14.75 -19.94
C GLU A 328 8.80 -15.07 -18.44
N ALA A 329 9.39 -14.21 -17.60
CA ALA A 329 9.34 -14.35 -16.14
C ALA A 329 7.91 -14.18 -15.60
N GLN A 330 7.15 -13.22 -16.12
CA GLN A 330 5.77 -12.98 -15.74
C GLN A 330 4.86 -14.16 -16.08
N GLU A 331 4.92 -14.65 -17.34
CA GLU A 331 4.13 -15.80 -17.79
C GLU A 331 4.42 -17.05 -16.95
N GLN A 332 5.70 -17.30 -16.63
CA GLN A 332 6.11 -18.43 -15.79
C GLN A 332 5.58 -18.30 -14.36
N ALA A 333 5.60 -17.08 -13.80
CA ALA A 333 5.08 -16.82 -12.47
C ALA A 333 3.55 -16.98 -12.42
N GLU A 334 2.82 -16.44 -13.39
CA GLU A 334 1.37 -16.58 -13.51
C GLU A 334 0.95 -18.05 -13.70
N GLU A 335 1.60 -18.78 -14.62
CA GLU A 335 1.30 -20.20 -14.85
C GLU A 335 1.48 -21.02 -13.56
N LEU A 336 2.53 -20.76 -12.78
CA LEU A 336 2.80 -21.46 -11.54
C LEU A 336 1.78 -21.09 -10.45
N ILE A 337 1.54 -19.79 -10.24
CA ILE A 337 0.75 -19.28 -9.11
C ILE A 337 -0.75 -19.54 -9.33
N GLN A 338 -1.25 -19.36 -10.55
CA GLN A 338 -2.68 -19.52 -10.87
C GLN A 338 -3.11 -20.98 -11.02
N SER A 339 -2.17 -21.91 -11.22
CA SER A 339 -2.49 -23.32 -11.29
C SER A 339 -2.77 -23.93 -9.91
N GLN A 340 -3.96 -24.49 -9.72
CA GLN A 340 -4.34 -25.13 -8.45
C GLN A 340 -3.56 -26.42 -8.15
N GLU A 341 -3.07 -27.09 -9.18
CA GLU A 341 -2.38 -28.39 -9.07
C GLU A 341 -0.85 -28.26 -9.24
N ALA A 342 -0.32 -27.00 -9.32
CA ALA A 342 1.10 -26.80 -9.63
C ALA A 342 2.02 -27.25 -8.50
N LEU A 343 1.63 -27.06 -7.25
CA LEU A 343 2.45 -27.38 -6.08
C LEU A 343 1.66 -28.18 -5.04
N ASP A 344 2.29 -29.24 -4.54
CA ASP A 344 1.74 -30.05 -3.44
C ASP A 344 1.55 -29.25 -2.13
N SER A 345 2.24 -28.11 -2.01
CA SER A 345 2.14 -27.19 -0.87
C SER A 345 0.96 -26.22 -0.93
N PHE A 346 0.23 -26.14 -2.06
CA PHE A 346 -0.97 -25.31 -2.14
C PHE A 346 -2.15 -25.99 -1.44
N PRO A 347 -2.86 -25.27 -0.54
CA PRO A 347 -4.08 -25.81 0.06
C PRO A 347 -5.21 -25.91 -0.97
N ASP A 348 -6.09 -26.91 -0.79
CA ASP A 348 -7.34 -27.01 -1.55
C ASP A 348 -8.38 -26.05 -0.95
N ASN A 349 -8.12 -24.75 -1.11
CA ASN A 349 -8.96 -23.67 -0.61
C ASN A 349 -8.94 -22.52 -1.63
N GLU A 350 -10.12 -22.12 -2.09
CA GLU A 350 -10.30 -21.07 -3.11
C GLU A 350 -9.98 -19.66 -2.59
N GLU A 351 -9.95 -19.45 -1.26
CA GLU A 351 -9.57 -18.16 -0.65
C GLU A 351 -8.05 -18.00 -0.47
N PHE A 352 -7.25 -19.04 -0.77
CA PHE A 352 -5.80 -18.98 -0.66
C PHE A 352 -5.19 -18.11 -1.76
N GLN A 353 -4.37 -17.13 -1.37
CA GLN A 353 -3.75 -16.14 -2.24
C GLN A 353 -2.23 -16.14 -2.14
N ILE A 354 -1.60 -15.53 -3.15
CA ILE A 354 -0.15 -15.34 -3.22
C ILE A 354 0.13 -13.93 -3.74
N GLY A 355 0.99 -13.20 -3.03
CA GLY A 355 1.61 -11.97 -3.48
C GLY A 355 3.08 -12.24 -3.82
N PHE A 356 3.44 -12.07 -5.09
CA PHE A 356 4.78 -12.34 -5.62
C PHE A 356 5.33 -11.13 -6.34
N THR A 357 6.58 -10.76 -6.04
CA THR A 357 7.33 -9.71 -6.74
C THR A 357 8.74 -10.18 -7.08
N LEU A 358 9.16 -9.97 -8.32
CA LEU A 358 10.52 -10.23 -8.82
C LEU A 358 11.15 -8.93 -9.28
N LEU A 359 12.32 -8.61 -8.74
CA LEU A 359 13.12 -7.43 -9.08
C LEU A 359 14.46 -7.83 -9.71
N ASP A 360 14.99 -6.93 -10.52
CA ASP A 360 16.42 -6.87 -10.79
C ASP A 360 17.13 -6.30 -9.55
N THR A 361 18.02 -7.09 -8.94
CA THR A 361 18.66 -6.75 -7.66
C THR A 361 19.47 -5.45 -7.72
N GLN A 362 20.07 -5.13 -8.87
CA GLN A 362 20.97 -4.00 -9.04
C GLN A 362 20.25 -2.68 -9.32
N THR A 363 19.05 -2.74 -9.88
CA THR A 363 18.35 -1.57 -10.38
C THR A 363 17.01 -1.30 -9.69
N GLY A 364 16.43 -2.27 -8.99
CA GLY A 364 15.07 -2.18 -8.45
C GLY A 364 13.97 -2.33 -9.51
N ALA A 365 14.34 -2.63 -10.77
CA ALA A 365 13.37 -2.80 -11.85
C ALA A 365 12.47 -4.02 -11.62
N VAL A 366 11.15 -3.81 -11.57
CA VAL A 366 10.14 -4.87 -11.43
C VAL A 366 10.09 -5.70 -12.71
N LYS A 367 10.49 -6.96 -12.65
CA LYS A 367 10.52 -7.90 -13.77
C LYS A 367 9.23 -8.69 -13.90
N ALA A 368 8.64 -9.05 -12.77
CA ALA A 368 7.34 -9.72 -12.70
C ALA A 368 6.65 -9.39 -11.38
N ILE A 369 5.32 -9.32 -11.41
CA ILE A 369 4.49 -9.13 -10.23
C ILE A 369 3.17 -9.89 -10.42
N VAL A 370 2.84 -10.76 -9.47
CA VAL A 370 1.60 -11.54 -9.47
C VAL A 370 0.94 -11.38 -8.11
N GLY A 371 -0.20 -10.75 -8.08
CA GLY A 371 -0.91 -10.44 -6.84
C GLY A 371 -2.26 -11.14 -6.71
N ASN A 372 -2.55 -12.12 -7.58
CA ASN A 372 -3.83 -12.81 -7.54
C ASN A 372 -3.65 -14.25 -8.02
N ARG A 373 -4.03 -15.20 -7.15
CA ARG A 373 -4.00 -16.62 -7.49
C ARG A 373 -5.31 -17.10 -8.12
N GLN A 374 -6.41 -16.51 -7.72
CA GLN A 374 -7.74 -16.91 -8.14
C GLN A 374 -8.47 -15.71 -8.73
N ASN A 375 -8.94 -15.84 -9.90
CA ASN A 375 -9.75 -14.89 -10.66
C ASN A 375 -8.99 -14.13 -11.76
N PRO A 376 -8.35 -14.83 -12.71
CA PRO A 376 -7.71 -14.19 -13.86
C PRO A 376 -8.71 -13.47 -14.78
N ASP A 377 -10.03 -13.68 -14.55
CA ASP A 377 -11.10 -13.14 -15.38
C ASP A 377 -11.66 -11.79 -14.90
N THR A 378 -11.16 -11.25 -13.75
CA THR A 378 -11.53 -9.91 -13.29
C THR A 378 -10.39 -8.95 -13.56
N ALA A 379 -10.53 -8.13 -14.59
CA ALA A 379 -9.55 -7.09 -14.90
C ALA A 379 -9.37 -6.13 -13.73
N MET A 380 -8.10 -5.84 -13.37
CA MET A 380 -7.69 -4.97 -12.25
C MET A 380 -8.24 -5.44 -10.89
N SER A 381 -8.10 -6.72 -10.64
CA SER A 381 -8.40 -7.33 -9.36
C SER A 381 -7.45 -6.86 -8.25
N TYR A 382 -7.83 -7.11 -7.02
CA TYR A 382 -7.00 -6.84 -5.84
C TYR A 382 -5.60 -7.44 -5.99
N ASN A 383 -4.55 -6.64 -5.72
CA ASN A 383 -3.15 -7.03 -5.94
C ASN A 383 -2.46 -7.32 -4.61
N PHE A 384 -2.45 -8.57 -4.16
CA PHE A 384 -1.81 -9.00 -2.92
C PHE A 384 -0.28 -8.81 -2.91
N ALA A 385 0.34 -8.52 -4.05
CA ALA A 385 1.76 -8.22 -4.10
C ALA A 385 2.09 -6.80 -3.62
N THR A 386 1.14 -5.87 -3.75
CA THR A 386 1.26 -4.47 -3.29
C THR A 386 0.49 -4.18 -2.00
N ASP A 387 -0.27 -5.17 -1.51
CA ASP A 387 -1.08 -5.03 -0.31
C ASP A 387 -0.28 -5.36 0.95
N PRO A 388 -0.42 -4.58 2.03
CA PRO A 388 0.38 -4.78 3.23
C PRO A 388 -0.07 -6.00 4.04
N ASN A 389 0.86 -6.88 4.35
CA ASN A 389 0.69 -8.05 5.20
C ASN A 389 1.76 -8.09 6.30
N GLN A 390 1.50 -8.84 7.38
CA GLN A 390 2.48 -8.97 8.46
C GLN A 390 3.67 -9.83 7.99
N PRO A 391 4.92 -9.30 8.01
CA PRO A 391 6.08 -10.00 7.43
C PRO A 391 6.59 -11.17 8.26
N GLY A 392 6.16 -11.29 9.52
CA GLY A 392 6.73 -12.29 10.42
C GLY A 392 8.25 -12.15 10.52
N SER A 393 8.95 -13.29 10.60
CA SER A 393 10.41 -13.30 10.78
C SER A 393 11.25 -12.82 9.59
N THR A 394 10.63 -12.48 8.44
CA THR A 394 11.39 -11.83 7.34
C THR A 394 11.81 -10.41 7.68
N ILE A 395 11.22 -9.82 8.71
CA ILE A 395 11.60 -8.47 9.17
C ILE A 395 12.94 -8.44 9.94
N LYS A 396 13.42 -9.57 10.45
CA LYS A 396 14.60 -9.62 11.33
C LYS A 396 15.89 -9.06 10.73
N PRO A 397 16.24 -9.32 9.47
CA PRO A 397 17.37 -8.64 8.82
C PRO A 397 17.21 -7.12 8.77
N VAL A 398 15.98 -6.64 8.66
CA VAL A 398 15.64 -5.23 8.44
C VAL A 398 15.52 -4.44 9.75
N LEU A 399 14.90 -5.00 10.79
CA LEU A 399 14.66 -4.28 12.05
C LEU A 399 15.63 -4.64 13.17
N ASP A 400 16.19 -5.85 13.16
CA ASP A 400 16.98 -6.33 14.29
C ASP A 400 18.49 -6.35 13.94
N TYR A 401 18.91 -7.25 13.07
CA TYR A 401 20.33 -7.56 12.85
C TYR A 401 21.04 -6.59 11.91
N GLY A 402 20.37 -6.09 10.86
CA GLY A 402 20.93 -5.05 9.99
C GLY A 402 21.31 -3.79 10.75
N PRO A 403 20.38 -3.16 11.46
CA PRO A 403 20.71 -1.98 12.26
C PRO A 403 21.67 -2.27 13.43
N ALA A 404 21.77 -3.50 13.95
CA ALA A 404 22.78 -3.86 14.93
C ALA A 404 24.19 -3.83 14.34
N ILE A 405 24.38 -4.34 13.14
CA ILE A 405 25.67 -4.24 12.43
C ILE A 405 25.95 -2.78 12.06
N GLU A 406 24.96 -2.09 11.46
CA GLU A 406 25.12 -0.72 10.97
C GLU A 406 25.48 0.28 12.07
N ASN A 407 24.74 0.25 13.18
CA ASN A 407 24.88 1.28 14.23
C ASN A 407 25.87 0.89 15.35
N MET A 408 26.07 -0.43 15.55
CA MET A 408 26.83 -0.95 16.69
C MET A 408 28.06 -1.76 16.26
N GLN A 409 28.23 -1.98 14.93
CA GLN A 409 29.33 -2.73 14.34
C GLN A 409 29.53 -4.13 14.96
N TRP A 410 28.38 -4.78 15.27
CA TRP A 410 28.42 -6.15 15.79
C TRP A 410 28.97 -7.11 14.73
N SER A 411 29.74 -8.08 15.19
CA SER A 411 30.21 -9.19 14.36
C SER A 411 29.13 -10.26 14.20
N THR A 412 29.24 -11.11 13.21
CA THR A 412 28.36 -12.26 13.05
C THR A 412 28.46 -13.27 14.21
N TYR A 413 29.57 -13.19 14.97
CA TYR A 413 29.80 -13.95 16.21
C TYR A 413 29.22 -13.30 17.46
N HIS A 414 28.69 -12.10 17.41
CA HIS A 414 28.15 -11.42 18.59
C HIS A 414 27.22 -12.35 19.37
N GLN A 415 27.49 -12.51 20.67
CA GLN A 415 26.78 -13.46 21.53
C GLN A 415 25.54 -12.84 22.15
N ILE A 416 24.40 -13.51 21.98
CA ILE A 416 23.10 -13.11 22.49
C ILE A 416 22.54 -14.26 23.37
N GLU A 417 22.03 -13.93 24.54
CA GLU A 417 21.47 -14.94 25.46
C GLU A 417 20.03 -15.32 25.05
N ASP A 418 19.83 -16.55 24.60
CA ASP A 418 18.51 -17.14 24.32
C ASP A 418 17.99 -17.85 25.57
N GLU A 419 17.15 -17.18 26.35
CA GLU A 419 16.62 -17.60 27.63
C GLU A 419 15.14 -17.20 27.80
N GLU A 420 14.50 -17.59 28.91
CA GLU A 420 13.15 -17.08 29.23
C GLU A 420 13.16 -15.55 29.31
N TYR A 421 12.34 -14.91 28.41
CA TYR A 421 12.33 -13.48 28.25
C TYR A 421 10.91 -12.95 28.04
N GLN A 422 10.63 -11.73 28.46
CA GLN A 422 9.37 -11.04 28.25
C GLN A 422 9.60 -9.79 27.43
N TYR A 423 8.63 -9.42 26.59
CA TYR A 423 8.72 -8.13 25.90
C TYR A 423 8.90 -7.00 26.91
N PRO A 424 9.83 -6.07 26.68
CA PRO A 424 10.05 -4.93 27.54
C PRO A 424 8.74 -4.22 27.90
N ASP A 425 8.61 -3.84 29.19
CA ASP A 425 7.45 -3.15 29.74
C ASP A 425 6.11 -3.92 29.69
N THR A 426 6.14 -5.24 29.47
CA THR A 426 4.96 -6.11 29.44
C THR A 426 5.12 -7.35 30.31
N ASP A 427 4.02 -8.08 30.56
CA ASP A 427 4.02 -9.41 31.19
C ASP A 427 3.91 -10.54 30.13
N THR A 428 4.12 -10.23 28.83
CA THR A 428 3.99 -11.20 27.72
C THR A 428 5.31 -11.88 27.42
N ASP A 429 5.34 -13.21 27.45
CA ASP A 429 6.53 -14.00 27.19
C ASP A 429 6.88 -14.00 25.68
N VAL A 430 8.16 -13.80 25.36
CA VAL A 430 8.73 -14.10 24.06
C VAL A 430 9.08 -15.58 24.01
N ARG A 431 8.65 -16.28 22.96
CA ARG A 431 8.87 -17.71 22.80
C ARG A 431 9.47 -18.02 21.44
N ASN A 432 10.51 -18.85 21.46
CA ASN A 432 10.99 -19.44 20.22
C ASN A 432 9.94 -20.41 19.65
N TYR A 433 9.97 -20.57 18.34
CA TYR A 433 9.08 -21.51 17.63
C TYR A 433 9.22 -22.95 18.17
N THR A 434 10.45 -23.39 18.51
CA THR A 434 10.73 -24.71 19.11
C THR A 434 10.27 -24.85 20.55
N ARG A 435 9.94 -23.74 21.23
CA ARG A 435 9.60 -23.67 22.65
C ARG A 435 10.77 -24.02 23.60
N ASP A 436 11.97 -24.14 23.10
CA ASP A 436 13.21 -24.39 23.85
C ASP A 436 14.14 -23.18 23.78
N TYR A 437 15.07 -23.06 24.73
CA TYR A 437 16.09 -22.01 24.77
C TYR A 437 17.46 -22.64 24.67
N ARG A 438 18.40 -21.96 24.00
CA ARG A 438 19.73 -22.51 23.71
C ARG A 438 20.85 -21.95 24.59
N GLY A 439 20.61 -20.92 25.38
CA GLY A 439 21.64 -20.16 26.09
C GLY A 439 22.35 -19.17 25.18
N SER A 440 23.63 -18.97 25.34
CA SER A 440 24.38 -18.04 24.48
C SER A 440 24.50 -18.57 23.07
N VAL A 441 24.05 -17.80 22.12
CA VAL A 441 24.09 -18.10 20.67
C VAL A 441 24.75 -16.95 19.93
N SER A 442 25.41 -17.22 18.80
CA SER A 442 25.89 -16.16 17.91
C SER A 442 24.73 -15.49 17.16
N MET A 443 24.95 -14.25 16.70
CA MET A 443 24.01 -13.56 15.79
C MET A 443 23.71 -14.44 14.56
N ARG A 444 24.73 -15.09 14.00
CA ARG A 444 24.61 -16.01 12.88
C ARG A 444 23.64 -17.14 13.20
N GLU A 445 23.84 -17.87 14.31
CA GLU A 445 22.94 -18.95 14.73
C GLU A 445 21.52 -18.45 14.98
N ALA A 446 21.40 -17.30 15.63
CA ALA A 446 20.09 -16.69 15.92
C ALA A 446 19.30 -16.36 14.65
N LEU A 447 19.96 -15.84 13.60
CA LEU A 447 19.32 -15.53 12.32
C LEU A 447 19.06 -16.79 11.48
N THR A 448 20.03 -17.72 11.42
CA THR A 448 19.94 -19.00 10.67
C THR A 448 18.74 -19.83 11.14
N ASP A 449 18.57 -19.97 12.46
CA ASP A 449 17.48 -20.72 13.06
C ASP A 449 16.25 -19.85 13.41
N SER A 450 16.30 -18.58 13.02
CA SER A 450 15.19 -17.64 13.21
C SER A 450 14.68 -17.53 14.65
N LEU A 451 15.59 -17.52 15.64
CA LEU A 451 15.25 -17.45 17.05
C LEU A 451 14.56 -16.10 17.37
N ASN A 452 13.52 -16.16 18.21
CA ASN A 452 12.70 -14.99 18.51
C ASN A 452 13.26 -14.17 19.69
N VAL A 453 13.75 -14.84 20.75
CA VAL A 453 14.29 -14.14 21.92
C VAL A 453 15.52 -13.31 21.56
N PRO A 454 16.51 -13.84 20.83
CA PRO A 454 17.63 -13.04 20.37
C PRO A 454 17.23 -11.83 19.50
N ALA A 455 16.24 -11.99 18.62
CA ALA A 455 15.74 -10.91 17.76
C ALA A 455 15.18 -9.73 18.58
N VAL A 456 14.28 -10.03 19.53
CA VAL A 456 13.68 -8.98 20.39
C VAL A 456 14.75 -8.29 21.26
N LYS A 457 15.71 -9.04 21.80
CA LYS A 457 16.83 -8.47 22.57
C LYS A 457 17.72 -7.58 21.71
N THR A 458 17.97 -7.99 20.46
CA THR A 458 18.74 -7.19 19.52
C THR A 458 18.03 -5.86 19.20
N LEU A 459 16.72 -5.91 18.93
CA LEU A 459 15.93 -4.69 18.73
C LEU A 459 15.95 -3.78 19.97
N GLU A 460 15.89 -4.35 21.18
CA GLU A 460 15.99 -3.56 22.41
C GLU A 460 17.34 -2.84 22.52
N GLU A 461 18.46 -3.51 22.16
CA GLU A 461 19.80 -2.93 22.20
C GLU A 461 20.02 -1.90 21.09
N VAL A 462 19.53 -2.15 19.88
CA VAL A 462 19.54 -1.21 18.75
C VAL A 462 18.74 0.05 19.05
N GLY A 463 17.58 -0.13 19.69
CA GLY A 463 16.61 0.91 19.99
C GLY A 463 15.67 1.18 18.82
N LEU A 464 14.39 1.40 19.16
CA LEU A 464 13.27 1.50 18.21
C LEU A 464 13.47 2.58 17.13
N ASP A 465 14.05 3.75 17.49
CA ASP A 465 14.27 4.85 16.55
C ASP A 465 15.33 4.51 15.49
N ASN A 466 16.42 3.82 15.87
CA ASN A 466 17.45 3.40 14.92
C ASN A 466 16.92 2.32 13.98
N ALA A 467 16.21 1.34 14.53
CA ALA A 467 15.59 0.28 13.73
C ALA A 467 14.59 0.84 12.72
N ARG A 468 13.70 1.75 13.16
CA ARG A 468 12.76 2.43 12.27
C ARG A 468 13.48 3.23 11.16
N SER A 469 14.53 3.98 11.52
CA SER A 469 15.28 4.77 10.55
C SER A 469 15.96 3.90 9.49
N PHE A 470 16.51 2.75 9.91
CA PHE A 470 17.13 1.79 9.00
C PHE A 470 16.09 1.15 8.07
N ALA A 471 14.95 0.68 8.61
CA ALA A 471 13.86 0.11 7.82
C ALA A 471 13.27 1.12 6.80
N ASN A 472 13.14 2.39 7.19
CA ASN A 472 12.63 3.42 6.30
C ASN A 472 13.66 3.84 5.23
N GLY A 473 14.95 3.72 5.52
CA GLY A 473 16.01 3.82 4.49
C GLY A 473 15.97 2.69 3.47
N LEU A 474 15.24 1.61 3.77
CA LEU A 474 14.97 0.46 2.89
C LEU A 474 13.55 0.48 2.28
N GLY A 475 12.86 1.63 2.32
CA GLY A 475 11.58 1.83 1.64
C GLY A 475 10.34 1.34 2.39
N LEU A 476 10.44 0.85 3.67
CA LEU A 476 9.27 0.28 4.34
C LEU A 476 8.25 1.32 4.85
N GLY A 477 8.65 2.59 5.03
CA GLY A 477 7.73 3.67 5.39
C GLY A 477 7.04 3.53 6.75
N LEU A 478 7.66 2.84 7.72
CA LEU A 478 7.07 2.56 9.03
C LEU A 478 6.87 3.85 9.84
N GLU A 479 5.65 4.10 10.30
CA GLU A 479 5.36 5.23 11.19
C GLU A 479 5.86 4.97 12.61
N ASP A 480 5.50 3.82 13.17
CA ASP A 480 5.88 3.40 14.52
C ASP A 480 6.48 1.98 14.55
N VAL A 481 7.42 1.76 15.44
CA VAL A 481 8.06 0.46 15.70
C VAL A 481 7.95 0.14 17.18
N TYR A 482 7.58 -1.09 17.50
CA TYR A 482 7.41 -1.61 18.84
C TYR A 482 8.30 -2.84 19.05
N TYR A 483 8.50 -3.29 20.27
CA TYR A 483 9.28 -4.52 20.51
C TYR A 483 8.68 -5.78 19.86
N GLY A 484 7.36 -5.79 19.62
CA GLY A 484 6.70 -6.85 18.84
C GLY A 484 7.06 -6.83 17.36
N SER A 485 7.50 -5.68 16.85
CA SER A 485 7.92 -5.51 15.47
C SER A 485 9.17 -6.30 15.10
N ALA A 486 10.02 -6.67 16.09
CA ALA A 486 11.13 -7.60 15.90
C ALA A 486 10.70 -8.96 15.30
N LEU A 487 9.45 -9.33 15.48
CA LEU A 487 8.88 -10.59 14.99
C LEU A 487 7.85 -10.36 13.88
N GLY A 488 7.78 -9.13 13.34
CA GLY A 488 6.89 -8.76 12.26
C GLY A 488 5.50 -8.32 12.70
N GLY A 489 5.29 -7.97 13.97
CA GLY A 489 4.06 -7.32 14.43
C GLY A 489 4.13 -5.84 14.11
N LEU A 490 3.68 -5.44 12.95
CA LEU A 490 3.63 -4.05 12.47
C LEU A 490 2.19 -3.52 12.56
N GLU A 491 2.02 -2.20 12.59
CA GLU A 491 0.68 -1.59 12.64
C GLU A 491 -0.08 -1.83 11.34
N GLU A 492 0.53 -1.55 10.19
CA GLU A 492 -0.09 -1.69 8.87
C GLU A 492 0.44 -2.88 8.05
N GLY A 493 1.57 -3.48 8.43
CA GLY A 493 2.22 -4.51 7.64
C GLY A 493 3.11 -3.95 6.52
N VAL A 494 3.57 -4.82 5.62
CA VAL A 494 4.38 -4.48 4.44
C VAL A 494 4.00 -5.36 3.25
N SER A 495 4.19 -4.86 2.04
CA SER A 495 3.89 -5.60 0.81
C SER A 495 5.07 -6.50 0.37
N SER A 496 4.81 -7.46 -0.54
CA SER A 496 5.88 -8.26 -1.14
C SER A 496 6.80 -7.39 -2.00
N GLU A 497 6.28 -6.35 -2.61
CA GLU A 497 7.04 -5.38 -3.39
C GLU A 497 8.02 -4.59 -2.50
N GLN A 498 7.56 -4.03 -1.38
CA GLN A 498 8.41 -3.34 -0.41
C GLN A 498 9.49 -4.26 0.16
N MET A 499 9.14 -5.50 0.51
CA MET A 499 10.09 -6.47 1.02
C MET A 499 11.11 -6.91 -0.04
N ALA A 500 10.72 -7.01 -1.30
CA ALA A 500 11.66 -7.27 -2.39
C ALA A 500 12.66 -6.11 -2.55
N GLY A 501 12.21 -4.86 -2.52
CA GLY A 501 13.07 -3.68 -2.55
C GLY A 501 14.07 -3.64 -1.39
N ALA A 502 13.59 -3.88 -0.17
CA ALA A 502 14.44 -3.91 1.03
C ALA A 502 15.51 -5.01 0.97
N TYR A 503 15.15 -6.20 0.48
CA TYR A 503 16.09 -7.31 0.33
C TYR A 503 17.05 -7.14 -0.84
N ALA A 504 16.64 -6.48 -1.92
CA ALA A 504 17.51 -6.12 -3.04
C ALA A 504 18.71 -5.26 -2.58
N ALA A 505 18.50 -4.36 -1.64
CA ALA A 505 19.57 -3.52 -1.10
C ALA A 505 20.69 -4.33 -0.44
N PHE A 506 20.40 -5.45 0.24
CA PHE A 506 21.44 -6.34 0.77
C PHE A 506 22.25 -7.02 -0.35
N GLY A 507 21.59 -7.36 -1.46
CA GLY A 507 22.24 -7.96 -2.64
C GLY A 507 22.97 -6.95 -3.53
N ASN A 508 22.77 -5.65 -3.31
CA ASN A 508 23.29 -4.52 -4.06
C ASN A 508 24.24 -3.65 -3.23
N GLU A 509 25.12 -4.26 -2.43
CA GLU A 509 26.16 -3.57 -1.65
C GLU A 509 25.63 -2.45 -0.74
N GLY A 510 24.37 -2.56 -0.29
CA GLY A 510 23.71 -1.60 0.59
C GLY A 510 23.00 -0.43 -0.12
N VAL A 511 22.97 -0.44 -1.45
CA VAL A 511 22.26 0.57 -2.25
C VAL A 511 20.80 0.15 -2.43
N TYR A 512 19.89 0.95 -1.93
CA TYR A 512 18.47 0.83 -2.16
C TYR A 512 18.05 1.56 -3.43
N ASN A 513 17.23 0.92 -4.24
CA ASN A 513 16.53 1.53 -5.36
C ASN A 513 15.03 1.30 -5.17
N ASP A 514 14.24 2.34 -5.32
CA ASP A 514 12.78 2.18 -5.29
C ASP A 514 12.34 1.19 -6.38
N PRO A 515 11.51 0.19 -6.04
CA PRO A 515 10.91 -0.68 -7.03
C PRO A 515 10.12 0.14 -8.05
N HIS A 516 10.33 -0.15 -9.34
CA HIS A 516 9.69 0.60 -10.43
C HIS A 516 9.43 -0.28 -11.63
N SER A 517 8.35 0.00 -12.34
CA SER A 517 7.98 -0.69 -13.57
C SER A 517 8.18 0.15 -14.83
N ILE A 518 8.31 1.46 -14.71
CA ILE A 518 8.39 2.38 -15.84
C ILE A 518 9.84 2.76 -16.13
N ARG A 519 10.26 2.59 -17.39
CA ARG A 519 11.58 3.04 -17.89
C ARG A 519 11.50 4.36 -18.62
N ARG A 520 10.41 4.56 -19.38
CA ARG A 520 10.24 5.71 -20.26
C ARG A 520 8.79 5.89 -20.66
N ILE A 521 8.35 7.13 -20.77
CA ILE A 521 7.05 7.52 -21.31
C ILE A 521 7.28 8.38 -22.54
N GLU A 522 6.64 8.03 -23.68
CA GLU A 522 6.67 8.80 -24.92
C GLU A 522 5.26 9.37 -25.19
N PHE A 523 5.18 10.69 -25.36
CA PHE A 523 3.95 11.39 -25.71
C PHE A 523 3.79 11.48 -27.24
N PRO A 524 2.55 11.56 -27.76
CA PRO A 524 2.32 11.68 -29.20
C PRO A 524 2.94 12.93 -29.85
N ASP A 525 3.20 13.97 -29.07
CA ASP A 525 3.88 15.19 -29.53
C ASP A 525 5.41 15.02 -29.66
N GLY A 526 5.93 13.85 -29.29
CA GLY A 526 7.34 13.49 -29.33
C GLY A 526 8.15 13.91 -28.12
N ARG A 527 7.50 14.37 -27.05
CA ARG A 527 8.13 14.49 -25.73
C ARG A 527 8.41 13.10 -25.17
N THR A 528 9.51 12.95 -24.47
CA THR A 528 9.84 11.75 -23.71
C THR A 528 10.18 12.13 -22.26
N ILE A 529 9.79 11.28 -21.33
CA ILE A 529 10.24 11.31 -19.95
C ILE A 529 10.96 9.99 -19.74
N ASP A 530 12.24 10.03 -19.46
CA ASP A 530 13.02 8.84 -19.08
C ASP A 530 13.02 8.77 -17.55
N PHE A 531 12.74 7.60 -17.00
CA PHE A 531 12.81 7.36 -15.56
C PHE A 531 14.26 7.01 -15.17
N GLU A 532 14.77 7.71 -14.19
CA GLU A 532 16.05 7.40 -13.54
C GLU A 532 15.72 7.11 -12.05
N PRO A 533 15.87 5.87 -11.57
CA PRO A 533 15.57 5.55 -10.18
C PRO A 533 16.46 6.35 -9.23
N GLU A 534 15.88 6.87 -8.16
CA GLU A 534 16.65 7.46 -7.07
C GLU A 534 17.41 6.33 -6.37
N GLN A 535 18.74 6.46 -6.30
CA GLN A 535 19.63 5.52 -5.62
C GLN A 535 20.05 6.09 -4.28
N GLU A 536 19.78 5.38 -3.20
CA GLU A 536 20.19 5.77 -1.87
C GLU A 536 21.10 4.70 -1.23
N GLN A 537 22.24 5.12 -0.67
CA GLN A 537 23.04 4.23 0.16
C GLN A 537 22.33 4.07 1.50
N ALA A 538 21.54 3.03 1.64
CA ALA A 538 20.72 2.76 2.82
C ALA A 538 21.51 2.17 3.98
N MET A 539 22.62 1.49 3.70
CA MET A 539 23.54 0.93 4.68
C MET A 539 24.96 0.82 4.11
N GLU A 540 25.93 0.69 5.00
CA GLU A 540 27.32 0.45 4.61
C GLU A 540 27.49 -0.96 3.97
N ASP A 541 28.48 -1.12 3.09
CA ASP A 541 28.76 -2.36 2.36
C ASP A 541 29.04 -3.56 3.28
N TYR A 542 29.67 -3.31 4.45
CA TYR A 542 29.89 -4.35 5.46
C TYR A 542 28.59 -4.87 6.06
N THR A 543 27.57 -4.02 6.27
CA THR A 543 26.27 -4.44 6.80
C THR A 543 25.56 -5.33 5.79
N ALA A 544 25.51 -4.88 4.53
CA ALA A 544 24.91 -5.63 3.44
C ALA A 544 25.54 -7.02 3.28
N TYR A 545 26.87 -7.08 3.23
CA TYR A 545 27.59 -8.35 3.05
C TYR A 545 27.46 -9.28 4.24
N MET A 546 27.59 -8.78 5.48
CA MET A 546 27.51 -9.61 6.68
C MET A 546 26.09 -10.20 6.87
N ILE A 547 25.05 -9.44 6.57
CA ILE A 547 23.66 -9.94 6.54
C ILE A 547 23.51 -10.98 5.43
N THR A 548 24.00 -10.72 4.24
CA THR A 548 23.95 -11.64 3.09
C THR A 548 24.63 -12.98 3.42
N ASP A 549 25.81 -12.94 4.03
CA ASP A 549 26.55 -14.16 4.42
C ASP A 549 25.76 -15.00 5.42
N MET A 550 25.14 -14.39 6.44
CA MET A 550 24.26 -15.09 7.38
C MET A 550 22.97 -15.61 6.72
N LEU A 551 22.39 -14.87 5.76
CA LEU A 551 21.20 -15.31 5.04
C LEU A 551 21.48 -16.45 4.03
N LYS A 552 22.73 -16.60 3.58
CA LYS A 552 23.16 -17.81 2.84
C LYS A 552 23.10 -19.06 3.74
N ASP A 553 23.45 -18.94 5.03
CA ASP A 553 23.34 -20.03 5.99
C ASP A 553 21.87 -20.38 6.30
N VAL A 554 20.96 -19.42 6.31
CA VAL A 554 19.51 -19.69 6.40
C VAL A 554 19.04 -20.62 5.30
N VAL A 555 19.57 -20.46 4.07
CA VAL A 555 19.19 -21.27 2.89
C VAL A 555 19.95 -22.60 2.85
N SER A 556 21.22 -22.64 3.28
CA SER A 556 22.01 -23.86 3.21
C SER A 556 21.76 -24.84 4.35
N ASP A 557 21.59 -24.34 5.58
CA ASP A 557 21.57 -25.14 6.81
C ASP A 557 20.41 -24.79 7.76
N GLY A 558 19.69 -23.65 7.52
CA GLY A 558 18.66 -23.12 8.40
C GLY A 558 17.23 -23.40 7.95
N THR A 559 16.34 -22.48 8.31
CA THR A 559 14.88 -22.59 8.07
C THR A 559 14.49 -22.48 6.60
N GLY A 560 15.38 -21.95 5.75
CA GLY A 560 15.20 -21.71 4.34
C GLY A 560 15.66 -22.85 3.39
N THR A 561 16.07 -23.99 3.89
CA THR A 561 16.63 -25.09 3.08
C THR A 561 15.71 -25.60 1.97
N GLY A 562 14.39 -25.44 2.10
CA GLY A 562 13.41 -25.75 1.05
C GLY A 562 13.51 -24.86 -0.19
N ALA A 563 14.09 -23.68 -0.07
CA ALA A 563 14.29 -22.73 -1.17
C ALA A 563 15.65 -22.89 -1.88
N GLN A 564 16.52 -23.77 -1.39
CA GLN A 564 17.87 -23.98 -1.97
C GLN A 564 17.81 -24.40 -3.43
N ILE A 565 18.66 -23.81 -4.28
CA ILE A 565 18.82 -24.13 -5.70
C ILE A 565 20.28 -24.53 -5.96
N ASP A 566 20.46 -25.74 -6.49
CA ASP A 566 21.80 -26.29 -6.73
C ASP A 566 22.65 -25.38 -7.65
N GLY A 567 23.76 -24.88 -7.10
CA GLY A 567 24.76 -24.11 -7.84
C GLY A 567 24.41 -22.62 -8.02
N LEU A 568 23.34 -22.15 -7.43
CA LEU A 568 22.95 -20.74 -7.40
C LEU A 568 23.36 -20.13 -6.04
N PRO A 569 24.22 -19.10 -5.99
CA PRO A 569 24.46 -18.34 -4.77
C PRO A 569 23.20 -17.60 -4.34
N LEU A 570 22.60 -18.04 -3.25
CA LEU A 570 21.30 -17.57 -2.81
C LEU A 570 21.34 -17.22 -1.31
N ALA A 571 20.88 -16.03 -0.98
CA ALA A 571 20.60 -15.57 0.37
C ALA A 571 19.08 -15.40 0.55
N GLY A 572 18.52 -15.69 1.73
CA GLY A 572 17.10 -15.56 1.92
C GLY A 572 16.62 -15.81 3.35
N LYS A 573 15.38 -15.47 3.63
CA LYS A 573 14.75 -15.57 4.94
C LYS A 573 13.32 -16.04 4.86
N THR A 574 12.94 -16.95 5.74
CA THR A 574 11.56 -17.39 5.97
C THR A 574 10.81 -16.45 6.91
N GLY A 575 9.53 -16.27 6.69
CA GLY A 575 8.58 -15.63 7.59
C GLY A 575 7.39 -16.55 7.85
N THR A 576 6.82 -16.41 9.04
CA THR A 576 5.57 -17.07 9.43
C THR A 576 4.90 -16.20 10.46
N THR A 577 3.64 -15.92 10.27
CA THR A 577 2.82 -15.23 11.26
C THR A 577 2.06 -16.25 12.12
N ASN A 578 1.42 -15.80 13.18
CA ASN A 578 0.71 -16.70 14.08
C ASN A 578 -0.67 -16.15 14.40
N PHE A 579 -1.63 -17.06 14.60
CA PHE A 579 -2.86 -16.75 15.29
C PHE A 579 -2.59 -16.50 16.77
N THR A 580 -3.34 -15.60 17.38
CA THR A 580 -3.36 -15.45 18.84
C THR A 580 -4.03 -16.67 19.50
N GLU A 581 -3.74 -16.92 20.79
CA GLU A 581 -4.37 -18.04 21.54
C GLU A 581 -5.92 -17.91 21.56
N ASP A 582 -6.43 -16.68 21.59
CA ASP A 582 -7.87 -16.38 21.52
C ASP A 582 -8.46 -16.66 20.14
N GLU A 583 -7.76 -16.30 19.06
CA GLU A 583 -8.17 -16.62 17.67
C GLU A 583 -8.15 -18.13 17.44
N MET A 584 -7.09 -18.83 17.80
CA MET A 584 -7.01 -20.29 17.69
C MET A 584 -8.17 -20.99 18.40
N SER A 585 -8.52 -20.50 19.60
CA SER A 585 -9.65 -21.04 20.37
C SER A 585 -11.00 -20.69 19.76
N THR A 586 -11.19 -19.49 19.22
CA THR A 586 -12.47 -18.99 18.69
C THR A 586 -12.76 -19.56 17.31
N LEU A 587 -11.72 -19.61 16.44
CA LEU A 587 -11.81 -20.11 15.07
C LEU A 587 -11.58 -21.63 14.95
N ASN A 588 -11.29 -22.33 16.07
CA ASN A 588 -10.96 -23.75 16.10
C ASN A 588 -9.75 -24.13 15.22
N ILE A 589 -8.76 -23.27 15.14
CA ILE A 589 -7.54 -23.53 14.38
C ILE A 589 -6.77 -24.69 15.02
N PRO A 590 -6.30 -25.68 14.25
CA PRO A 590 -5.51 -26.79 14.78
C PRO A 590 -4.15 -26.34 15.30
N ASP A 591 -3.56 -27.12 16.21
CA ASP A 591 -2.19 -26.88 16.67
C ASP A 591 -1.21 -26.85 15.49
N GLY A 592 -0.43 -25.77 15.36
CA GLY A 592 0.51 -25.56 14.26
C GLY A 592 -0.10 -24.91 13.02
N GLY A 593 -1.40 -24.59 13.04
CA GLY A 593 -2.02 -23.78 11.99
C GLY A 593 -1.53 -22.34 12.03
N VAL A 594 -1.18 -21.78 10.87
CA VAL A 594 -0.69 -20.41 10.69
C VAL A 594 -1.52 -19.69 9.62
N PRO A 595 -1.74 -18.36 9.72
CA PRO A 595 -2.53 -17.62 8.74
C PRO A 595 -1.80 -17.42 7.42
N ASP A 596 -0.48 -17.22 7.45
CA ASP A 596 0.33 -16.93 6.26
C ASP A 596 1.80 -17.28 6.47
N VAL A 597 2.52 -17.38 5.35
CA VAL A 597 3.94 -17.65 5.28
C VAL A 597 4.62 -16.76 4.24
N TRP A 598 5.91 -16.48 4.47
CA TRP A 598 6.75 -15.67 3.61
C TRP A 598 8.06 -16.36 3.26
N PHE A 599 8.58 -16.00 2.09
CA PHE A 599 9.99 -16.20 1.76
C PHE A 599 10.50 -15.05 0.92
N ASN A 600 11.56 -14.39 1.40
CA ASN A 600 12.27 -13.34 0.66
C ASN A 600 13.70 -13.81 0.43
N GLY A 601 14.18 -13.70 -0.80
CA GLY A 601 15.52 -14.16 -1.14
C GLY A 601 16.06 -13.49 -2.40
N TYR A 602 17.37 -13.52 -2.54
CA TYR A 602 18.06 -12.83 -3.62
C TYR A 602 19.35 -13.49 -4.03
N THR A 603 19.72 -13.21 -5.24
CA THR A 603 21.03 -13.42 -5.86
C THR A 603 21.59 -12.04 -6.23
N THR A 604 22.77 -12.01 -6.84
CA THR A 604 23.32 -10.77 -7.42
C THR A 604 22.54 -10.24 -8.63
N ASN A 605 21.69 -11.08 -9.26
CA ASN A 605 20.90 -10.71 -10.44
C ASN A 605 19.44 -10.41 -10.12
N TYR A 606 18.81 -11.26 -9.31
CA TYR A 606 17.36 -11.19 -9.04
C TYR A 606 17.06 -11.27 -7.55
N THR A 607 16.06 -10.49 -7.13
CA THR A 607 15.46 -10.55 -5.80
C THR A 607 13.98 -10.88 -5.94
N ALA A 608 13.49 -11.84 -5.15
CA ALA A 608 12.08 -12.15 -5.12
C ALA A 608 11.54 -12.20 -3.69
N SER A 609 10.32 -11.72 -3.52
CA SER A 609 9.53 -11.79 -2.30
C SER A 609 8.22 -12.49 -2.57
N VAL A 610 7.86 -13.43 -1.69
CA VAL A 610 6.62 -14.22 -1.79
C VAL A 610 5.89 -14.18 -0.46
N TRP A 611 4.67 -13.68 -0.47
CA TRP A 611 3.68 -13.90 0.57
C TRP A 611 2.69 -14.97 0.10
N ALA A 612 2.26 -15.85 0.99
CA ALA A 612 1.24 -16.86 0.71
C ALA A 612 0.35 -17.05 1.92
N GLY A 613 -0.97 -16.84 1.77
CA GLY A 613 -1.89 -16.85 2.90
C GLY A 613 -3.33 -16.53 2.52
N PHE A 614 -4.05 -15.92 3.43
CA PHE A 614 -5.47 -15.61 3.31
C PHE A 614 -5.74 -14.15 3.70
N GLU A 615 -6.57 -13.46 2.93
CA GLU A 615 -6.99 -12.09 3.23
C GLU A 615 -7.74 -12.00 4.57
N THR A 616 -8.58 -12.99 4.86
CA THR A 616 -9.39 -13.01 6.08
C THR A 616 -9.07 -14.20 6.97
N ARG A 617 -9.03 -13.97 8.29
CA ARG A 617 -8.86 -15.02 9.28
C ARG A 617 -10.21 -15.69 9.57
N SER A 618 -10.32 -16.98 9.29
CA SER A 618 -11.55 -17.77 9.49
C SER A 618 -11.23 -19.19 9.98
N GLU A 619 -12.26 -19.96 10.31
CA GLU A 619 -12.13 -21.36 10.73
C GLU A 619 -11.55 -22.31 9.68
N ASN A 620 -11.47 -21.87 8.40
CA ASN A 620 -10.97 -22.65 7.27
C ASN A 620 -9.68 -22.04 6.65
N ASN A 621 -9.31 -20.81 7.05
CA ASN A 621 -8.23 -20.04 6.45
C ASN A 621 -6.97 -20.15 7.33
N TYR A 622 -6.26 -21.25 7.14
CA TYR A 622 -4.98 -21.51 7.80
C TYR A 622 -4.15 -22.51 6.98
N LEU A 623 -2.85 -22.44 7.14
CA LEU A 623 -1.87 -23.35 6.54
C LEU A 623 -1.35 -24.30 7.61
N VAL A 624 -1.15 -25.57 7.26
CA VAL A 624 -0.61 -26.62 8.13
C VAL A 624 0.42 -27.49 7.43
N ASP A 625 1.32 -28.12 8.19
CA ASP A 625 2.31 -29.09 7.70
C ASP A 625 3.02 -28.62 6.41
N GLY A 626 2.96 -29.42 5.32
CA GLY A 626 3.62 -29.11 4.06
C GLY A 626 3.09 -27.84 3.34
N GLN A 627 1.96 -27.31 3.71
CA GLN A 627 1.41 -26.06 3.14
C GLN A 627 2.21 -24.82 3.58
N THR A 628 2.90 -24.91 4.72
CA THR A 628 3.82 -23.85 5.18
C THR A 628 5.07 -23.70 4.32
N ASP A 629 5.27 -24.57 3.34
CA ASP A 629 6.34 -24.50 2.36
C ASP A 629 5.94 -23.72 1.08
N ALA A 630 4.68 -23.28 0.95
CA ALA A 630 4.14 -22.67 -0.26
C ALA A 630 4.99 -21.50 -0.78
N ALA A 631 5.33 -20.54 0.08
CA ALA A 631 6.16 -19.39 -0.31
C ALA A 631 7.57 -19.80 -0.77
N LYS A 632 8.21 -20.76 -0.09
CA LYS A 632 9.52 -21.31 -0.50
C LYS A 632 9.48 -22.05 -1.82
N ASP A 633 8.43 -22.83 -2.04
CA ASP A 633 8.27 -23.62 -3.27
C ASP A 633 8.03 -22.72 -4.48
N VAL A 634 7.18 -21.68 -4.35
CA VAL A 634 6.97 -20.66 -5.38
C VAL A 634 8.27 -19.94 -5.70
N PHE A 635 8.92 -19.40 -4.67
CA PHE A 635 10.22 -18.74 -4.83
C PHE A 635 11.23 -19.62 -5.56
N ARG A 636 11.44 -20.85 -5.08
CA ARG A 636 12.43 -21.77 -5.64
C ARG A 636 12.18 -22.08 -7.10
N GLN A 637 10.91 -22.34 -7.49
CA GLN A 637 10.61 -22.70 -8.87
C GLN A 637 10.78 -21.52 -9.82
N ILE A 638 10.30 -20.35 -9.47
CA ILE A 638 10.44 -19.17 -10.31
C ILE A 638 11.90 -18.74 -10.39
N MET A 639 12.59 -18.62 -9.25
CA MET A 639 14.00 -18.23 -9.23
C MET A 639 14.90 -19.20 -9.99
N GLN A 640 14.62 -20.50 -9.94
CA GLN A 640 15.33 -21.51 -10.75
C GLN A 640 15.13 -21.30 -12.24
N GLN A 641 13.94 -20.95 -12.67
CA GLN A 641 13.60 -20.72 -14.08
C GLN A 641 14.25 -19.44 -14.60
N VAL A 642 14.05 -18.30 -13.91
CA VAL A 642 14.60 -17.01 -14.34
C VAL A 642 16.12 -16.94 -14.29
N SER A 643 16.77 -17.72 -13.40
CA SER A 643 18.25 -17.82 -13.34
C SER A 643 18.83 -18.84 -14.32
N SER A 644 17.98 -19.59 -15.03
CA SER A 644 18.44 -20.65 -15.91
C SER A 644 19.19 -20.09 -17.13
N GLY A 645 20.47 -20.46 -17.25
CA GLY A 645 21.32 -20.05 -18.38
C GLY A 645 21.94 -18.66 -18.21
N ILE A 646 21.70 -18.01 -17.08
CA ILE A 646 22.31 -16.72 -16.72
C ILE A 646 23.50 -16.98 -15.79
N ASP A 647 24.62 -16.27 -16.02
CA ASP A 647 25.79 -16.31 -15.13
C ASP A 647 25.46 -15.46 -13.89
N THR A 648 25.37 -16.13 -12.74
CA THR A 648 25.09 -15.48 -11.46
C THR A 648 26.32 -15.63 -10.55
N PRO A 649 27.14 -14.57 -10.43
CA PRO A 649 28.31 -14.58 -9.56
C PRO A 649 27.88 -14.64 -8.07
N ASP A 650 28.78 -15.16 -7.23
CA ASP A 650 28.60 -15.06 -5.77
C ASP A 650 28.83 -13.62 -5.30
N PHE A 651 28.32 -13.28 -4.13
CA PHE A 651 28.50 -11.98 -3.51
C PHE A 651 29.98 -11.75 -3.17
N GLU A 652 30.52 -10.58 -3.52
CA GLU A 652 31.92 -10.26 -3.27
C GLU A 652 32.08 -9.64 -1.86
N GLN A 653 33.04 -10.22 -1.08
CA GLN A 653 33.35 -9.67 0.25
C GLN A 653 34.05 -8.31 0.11
N PRO A 654 33.53 -7.21 0.66
CA PRO A 654 34.17 -5.90 0.59
C PRO A 654 35.41 -5.82 1.50
N ASP A 655 36.31 -4.88 1.21
CA ASP A 655 37.52 -4.64 2.03
C ASP A 655 37.18 -4.18 3.47
N SER A 656 35.98 -3.67 3.69
CA SER A 656 35.45 -3.26 5.03
C SER A 656 35.10 -4.44 5.94
N VAL A 657 35.08 -5.69 5.42
CA VAL A 657 34.77 -6.91 6.18
C VAL A 657 35.99 -7.80 6.30
N VAL A 658 36.24 -8.27 7.51
CA VAL A 658 37.36 -9.16 7.83
C VAL A 658 36.86 -10.51 8.34
N SER A 659 37.28 -11.61 7.68
CA SER A 659 37.02 -12.97 8.13
C SER A 659 38.01 -13.39 9.23
N VAL A 660 37.53 -13.81 10.38
CA VAL A 660 38.35 -14.24 11.52
C VAL A 660 38.01 -15.67 11.89
N ARG A 661 39.07 -16.49 12.05
CA ARG A 661 38.90 -17.85 12.55
C ARG A 661 38.90 -17.85 14.09
N LEU A 662 37.86 -18.38 14.68
CA LEU A 662 37.65 -18.47 16.11
C LEU A 662 37.63 -19.93 16.56
N ASN A 663 37.97 -20.20 17.81
CA ASN A 663 37.64 -21.44 18.44
C ASN A 663 36.15 -21.42 18.82
N GLU A 664 35.39 -22.38 18.33
CA GLU A 664 33.93 -22.46 18.47
C GLU A 664 33.48 -22.47 19.93
N GLU A 665 34.22 -23.18 20.82
CA GLU A 665 33.84 -23.32 22.24
C GLU A 665 34.19 -22.11 23.10
N THR A 666 35.31 -21.42 22.75
CA THR A 666 35.85 -20.35 23.61
C THR A 666 35.70 -18.94 23.05
N GLY A 667 35.40 -18.82 21.73
CA GLY A 667 35.39 -17.53 21.06
C GLY A 667 36.77 -16.86 20.94
N GLU A 668 37.83 -17.52 21.38
CA GLU A 668 39.19 -16.99 21.24
C GLU A 668 39.68 -17.12 19.80
N ARG A 669 40.56 -16.23 19.36
CA ARG A 669 41.20 -16.32 18.02
C ARG A 669 41.85 -17.65 17.83
N ALA A 670 41.49 -18.44 16.83
CA ALA A 670 42.06 -19.72 16.52
C ALA A 670 43.55 -19.61 16.17
N THR A 671 44.35 -20.50 16.75
CA THR A 671 45.79 -20.59 16.47
C THR A 671 46.07 -21.75 15.49
N SER A 672 47.32 -21.85 15.05
CA SER A 672 47.75 -23.02 14.22
C SER A 672 47.67 -24.37 14.95
N SER A 673 47.42 -24.37 16.26
CA SER A 673 47.21 -25.55 17.08
C SER A 673 45.74 -25.86 17.35
N THR A 674 44.83 -24.99 17.04
CA THR A 674 43.37 -25.21 17.15
C THR A 674 42.97 -26.20 16.06
N PRO A 675 42.31 -27.33 16.39
CA PRO A 675 41.81 -28.25 15.36
C PRO A 675 40.82 -27.59 14.44
N ASP A 676 40.85 -27.91 13.12
CA ASP A 676 39.88 -27.36 12.17
C ASP A 676 38.41 -27.72 12.49
N ALA A 677 38.19 -28.86 13.19
CA ALA A 677 36.87 -29.31 13.64
C ALA A 677 36.31 -28.51 14.86
N GLU A 678 37.14 -27.71 15.48
CA GLU A 678 36.79 -26.82 16.62
C GLU A 678 36.90 -25.34 16.21
N THR A 679 36.90 -25.07 14.94
CA THR A 679 37.14 -23.73 14.40
C THR A 679 35.97 -23.29 13.51
N ILE A 680 35.42 -22.13 13.82
CA ILE A 680 34.45 -21.43 12.97
C ILE A 680 35.11 -20.21 12.32
N THR A 681 34.52 -19.74 11.24
CA THR A 681 34.94 -18.49 10.60
C THR A 681 33.80 -17.50 10.67
N GLU A 682 34.07 -16.37 11.28
CA GLU A 682 33.07 -15.31 11.49
C GLU A 682 33.55 -13.97 10.92
N LEU A 683 32.58 -13.10 10.61
CA LEU A 683 32.81 -11.82 9.95
C LEU A 683 32.79 -10.66 10.97
N PHE A 684 33.69 -9.72 10.76
CA PHE A 684 33.85 -8.53 11.57
C PHE A 684 34.02 -7.31 10.68
N VAL A 685 33.57 -6.16 11.14
CA VAL A 685 33.88 -4.87 10.52
C VAL A 685 35.39 -4.61 10.68
N GLU A 686 36.06 -4.11 9.61
CA GLU A 686 37.48 -3.81 9.67
C GLU A 686 37.77 -2.78 10.76
N GLY A 687 38.72 -3.12 11.64
CA GLY A 687 39.12 -2.30 12.80
C GLY A 687 38.46 -2.67 14.12
N GLU A 688 37.36 -3.43 14.14
CA GLU A 688 36.64 -3.80 15.35
C GLU A 688 36.99 -5.20 15.91
N VAL A 689 37.82 -5.96 15.20
CA VAL A 689 38.22 -7.32 15.57
C VAL A 689 38.84 -7.39 16.97
N ASP A 690 39.84 -6.51 17.27
CA ASP A 690 40.58 -6.53 18.55
C ASP A 690 39.69 -6.13 19.74
N ALA A 691 38.57 -5.45 19.51
CA ALA A 691 37.60 -5.08 20.54
C ALA A 691 36.66 -6.23 20.93
N GLN A 692 36.36 -7.12 19.95
CA GLN A 692 35.36 -8.17 20.09
C GLN A 692 35.95 -9.57 20.24
N VAL A 693 37.23 -9.80 19.91
CA VAL A 693 37.87 -11.09 19.94
C VAL A 693 38.96 -11.18 21.02
N THR A 694 38.91 -12.20 21.83
CA THR A 694 39.93 -12.46 22.87
C THR A 694 41.11 -13.20 22.25
N GLU A 695 42.33 -12.68 22.46
CA GLU A 695 43.56 -13.39 22.10
C GLU A 695 43.77 -14.61 22.98
N PRO A 696 44.24 -15.75 22.46
CA PRO A 696 44.46 -16.96 23.23
C PRO A 696 45.47 -16.69 24.34
N SER A 697 45.15 -17.09 25.55
CA SER A 697 46.02 -16.96 26.71
C SER A 697 47.32 -17.67 26.44
N SER A 698 48.45 -16.96 26.33
CA SER A 698 49.76 -17.53 26.22
C SER A 698 50.12 -18.17 27.58
N ASP A 699 49.73 -19.40 27.79
CA ASP A 699 50.22 -20.17 28.90
C ASP A 699 51.70 -20.54 28.65
N ASN A 700 52.60 -19.59 28.99
CA ASN A 700 53.99 -19.88 29.11
C ASN A 700 54.17 -20.74 30.40
N GLY A 701 53.95 -22.03 30.30
CA GLY A 701 54.35 -23.01 31.25
C GLY A 701 55.87 -22.96 31.41
N SER A 702 56.37 -22.10 32.29
CA SER A 702 57.70 -22.25 32.90
C SER A 702 57.57 -23.24 34.05
N ASP A 703 57.85 -24.54 33.75
CA ASP A 703 58.31 -25.48 34.75
C ASP A 703 59.47 -24.90 35.54
N ASP A 704 59.27 -24.46 36.77
CA ASP A 704 60.32 -24.38 37.75
C ASP A 704 59.99 -25.18 39.01
N SER A 705 60.54 -26.39 39.05
CA SER A 705 60.53 -27.27 40.19
C SER A 705 61.47 -26.69 41.22
N GLY A 706 60.97 -26.31 42.39
CA GLY A 706 61.72 -25.90 43.56
C GLY A 706 60.95 -26.07 44.86
N GLU A 707 61.31 -27.15 45.56
CA GLU A 707 60.91 -27.71 46.88
C GLU A 707 60.96 -26.74 48.03
N SER A 708 60.06 -26.93 49.01
CA SER A 708 60.05 -26.84 50.48
C SER A 708 60.12 -25.44 51.11
N ASP A 709 59.31 -25.07 52.02
CA ASP A 709 59.14 -25.56 53.42
C ASP A 709 58.26 -24.57 54.23
N SER A 710 57.40 -25.12 54.99
CA SER A 710 56.68 -24.73 56.19
C SER A 710 56.68 -23.28 56.72
N GLY A 711 55.55 -22.83 57.20
CA GLY A 711 55.39 -22.01 58.39
C GLY A 711 54.28 -21.00 58.40
N GLU A 712 53.11 -21.36 58.86
CA GLU A 712 52.19 -20.45 59.57
C GLU A 712 52.75 -20.02 60.92
N PRO A 713 52.24 -19.00 61.67
CA PRO A 713 50.90 -18.37 61.51
C PRO A 713 50.81 -16.88 61.96
N ALA A 714 49.63 -16.33 61.68
CA ALA A 714 48.83 -15.39 62.51
C ALA A 714 49.29 -13.97 62.84
N GLY A 715 48.35 -13.09 62.71
CA GLY A 715 48.14 -11.93 63.57
C GLY A 715 47.93 -10.59 62.85
N ASP A 716 46.69 -10.24 62.66
CA ASP A 716 45.93 -9.20 63.36
C ASP A 716 46.27 -7.72 63.10
N SER A 717 45.23 -7.02 62.78
CA SER A 717 44.80 -5.65 63.07
C SER A 717 45.48 -4.44 62.51
N GLY A 718 44.62 -3.59 61.96
CA GLY A 718 44.60 -2.19 62.40
C GLY A 718 44.85 -1.13 61.34
N SER A 719 43.79 -0.60 60.86
CA SER A 719 43.40 0.83 60.87
C SER A 719 44.33 1.95 60.39
N GLU A 720 43.62 2.83 59.71
CA GLU A 720 43.72 4.31 59.70
C GLU A 720 44.64 4.96 58.66
N GLU A 721 43.97 5.60 57.73
CA GLU A 721 43.82 7.04 57.54
C GLU A 721 45.01 7.85 57.16
N THR A 722 44.79 8.65 56.19
CA THR A 722 44.99 10.07 55.91
C THR A 722 45.97 10.39 54.80
N ASP A 723 45.37 11.02 53.84
CA ASP A 723 45.50 12.44 53.43
C ASP A 723 46.75 12.90 52.69
N ASP A 724 46.37 13.53 51.64
CA ASP A 724 46.77 14.83 51.12
C ASP A 724 47.94 14.97 50.14
N ASN A 725 47.61 15.70 49.11
CA ASN A 725 48.30 16.85 48.51
C ASN A 725 48.94 16.71 47.12
N GLN A 726 48.16 17.28 46.17
CA GLN A 726 48.59 18.35 45.22
C GLN A 726 49.99 18.33 44.58
N ASN A 727 50.11 18.40 43.33
CA ASN A 727 50.46 19.62 42.61
C ASN A 727 50.59 19.42 41.10
N GLU A 728 49.85 20.25 40.41
CA GLU A 728 50.07 21.05 39.23
C GLU A 728 51.37 20.88 38.43
N SER A 729 51.25 20.77 37.11
CA SER A 729 51.59 21.87 36.21
C SER A 729 51.61 21.43 34.73
N GLU A 730 50.77 22.08 33.92
CA GLU A 730 51.03 22.42 32.52
C GLU A 730 52.16 23.45 32.43
N PRO A 731 52.67 23.91 31.22
CA PRO A 731 52.20 23.77 29.84
C PRO A 731 53.28 23.83 28.73
N ALA A 732 52.82 24.01 27.49
CA ALA A 732 53.48 24.71 26.31
C ALA A 732 54.35 23.82 25.39
N GLU A 733 54.40 23.99 24.10
CA GLU A 733 53.97 24.88 23.04
C GLU A 733 54.38 24.23 21.69
N GLU A 734 53.65 24.54 20.65
CA GLU A 734 54.02 24.38 19.23
C GLU A 734 55.30 25.11 18.84
N PRO A 735 55.94 24.89 17.68
CA PRO A 735 55.55 25.67 16.52
C PRO A 735 55.61 25.02 15.11
N ALA A 736 54.89 25.69 14.29
CA ALA A 736 54.73 25.70 12.83
C ALA A 736 55.99 25.88 11.96
N GLU A 737 55.74 25.74 10.67
CA GLU A 737 56.24 26.47 9.47
C GLU A 737 56.60 25.48 8.33
N GLU A 738 55.87 25.58 7.23
CA GLU A 738 56.03 26.29 5.94
C GLU A 738 56.94 25.51 4.99
N THR A 739 56.75 25.42 3.72
CA THR A 739 56.43 26.29 2.60
C THR A 739 56.27 25.51 1.30
N GLU A 740 55.34 25.99 0.44
CA GLU A 740 55.49 26.46 -0.95
C GLU A 740 55.91 25.44 -2.02
N GLU A 741 55.43 25.43 -3.18
CA GLU A 741 54.88 26.26 -4.29
C GLU A 741 54.85 25.29 -5.51
N ASN A 742 54.17 25.39 -6.57
CA ASN A 742 53.78 26.41 -7.51
C ASN A 742 52.99 25.79 -8.69
N GLU A 743 51.95 26.45 -9.14
CA GLU A 743 51.65 26.96 -10.50
C GLU A 743 51.48 25.94 -11.66
N GLU A 744 50.63 26.07 -12.61
CA GLU A 744 50.06 27.18 -13.39
C GLU A 744 49.02 26.68 -14.36
N ASN A 745 47.88 27.31 -14.50
CA ASN A 745 47.38 28.20 -15.60
C ASN A 745 46.46 27.47 -16.58
N THR A 746 45.39 27.95 -17.08
CA THR A 746 44.79 29.26 -17.39
C THR A 746 43.42 29.04 -18.01
N GLU A 747 42.46 29.92 -17.65
CA GLU A 747 41.59 30.79 -18.47
C GLU A 747 40.43 30.13 -19.21
N GLU A 748 39.21 30.63 -19.29
CA GLU A 748 38.66 31.98 -19.27
C GLU A 748 37.16 31.97 -19.01
N THR A 749 36.67 32.93 -18.22
CA THR A 749 35.29 33.45 -18.20
C THR A 749 35.12 34.51 -19.32
N PRO A 750 33.93 35.09 -19.62
CA PRO A 750 33.22 35.97 -18.66
C PRO A 750 31.65 36.10 -18.80
N GLU A 751 31.10 36.56 -17.71
CA GLU A 751 30.22 37.75 -17.50
C GLU A 751 28.76 37.69 -17.95
N GLU A 752 27.81 38.25 -17.33
CA GLU A 752 27.51 39.36 -16.40
C GLU A 752 25.99 39.32 -16.13
N SER A 753 25.33 39.75 -15.14
CA SER A 753 25.43 40.81 -14.15
C SER A 753 24.19 40.78 -13.22
N THR A 754 24.40 40.96 -11.96
CA THR A 754 23.98 42.08 -11.04
C THR A 754 22.46 42.28 -10.85
N GLU A 755 21.92 42.58 -9.70
CA GLU A 755 22.24 43.36 -8.48
C GLU A 755 21.26 42.97 -7.37
N GLN A 756 21.68 42.71 -6.16
CA GLN A 756 21.75 43.56 -4.95
C GLN A 756 20.38 44.05 -4.41
N ASN A 757 20.06 43.78 -3.14
CA ASN A 757 20.38 44.51 -1.90
C ASN A 757 19.69 43.81 -0.68
N THR A 758 20.44 43.35 0.29
CA THR A 758 20.72 43.87 1.66
C THR A 758 19.57 44.62 2.34
N GLU A 759 19.22 44.27 3.56
CA GLU A 759 19.65 44.66 4.92
C GLU A 759 18.81 43.87 5.94
N GLU A 760 19.43 43.13 6.80
CA GLU A 760 19.71 43.39 8.22
C GLU A 760 18.55 43.95 9.04
N ASP A 761 18.13 43.27 10.11
CA ASP A 761 18.49 43.54 11.52
C ASP A 761 17.69 42.66 12.48
N ASP A 762 18.37 41.92 13.29
CA ASP A 762 18.47 41.78 14.73
C ASP A 762 17.20 41.91 15.59
N GLY A 763 17.14 40.99 16.52
CA GLY A 763 16.41 41.25 17.74
C GLY A 763 15.63 40.12 18.39
N THR A 764 16.35 39.21 19.03
CA THR A 764 16.17 38.68 20.41
C THR A 764 14.75 38.46 20.97
N GLU A 765 14.62 37.23 21.57
CA GLU A 765 14.02 36.90 22.89
C GLU A 765 12.55 37.18 23.08
N GLU A 766 11.75 36.29 23.50
CA GLU A 766 11.57 35.61 24.80
C GLU A 766 10.37 34.66 24.73
N ALA A 767 10.57 33.50 25.29
CA ALA A 767 9.46 32.70 25.84
C ALA A 767 8.91 33.35 27.11
N PRO A 768 7.69 33.11 27.44
CA PRO A 768 7.36 32.61 28.79
C PRO A 768 6.40 31.42 28.71
N ALA A 769 6.69 30.28 29.30
CA ALA A 769 6.55 29.91 30.71
C ALA A 769 5.11 30.07 31.26
N GLU A 770 4.54 28.85 31.47
CA GLU A 770 3.73 28.39 32.61
C GLU A 770 2.80 29.35 33.34
N GLU A 771 1.58 28.85 33.50
CA GLU A 771 0.82 28.78 34.77
C GLU A 771 -0.41 27.88 34.50
N ASP A 772 -0.43 26.66 34.94
CA ASP A 772 -0.72 26.01 36.22
C ASP A 772 -1.86 26.67 36.99
N SER A 773 -2.92 25.91 37.15
CA SER A 773 -3.79 25.75 38.30
C SER A 773 -4.81 24.67 37.95
N GLY A 774 -4.85 23.57 38.55
CA GLY A 774 -4.67 23.15 39.93
C GLY A 774 -6.04 22.84 40.51
N ALA A 775 -6.13 21.64 41.06
CA ALA A 775 -7.03 21.10 42.06
C ALA A 775 -8.34 20.46 41.55
N SER A 776 -8.46 19.14 41.62
CA SER A 776 -8.80 18.26 42.77
C SER A 776 -10.24 18.55 43.25
N GLU A 777 -11.08 17.60 43.43
CA GLU A 777 -11.19 16.47 44.36
C GLU A 777 -12.49 15.70 44.05
N GLU A 778 -12.37 14.39 44.07
CA GLU A 778 -13.04 13.43 44.95
C GLU A 778 -14.53 13.55 45.23
N GLY A 779 -15.16 12.38 45.12
CA GLY A 779 -16.23 12.02 46.04
C GLY A 779 -17.43 11.34 45.32
N ARG A 780 -17.38 10.02 45.15
CA ARG A 780 -18.03 9.00 45.96
C ARG A 780 -19.58 9.02 45.98
N GLU A 781 -20.11 7.87 45.46
CA GLU A 781 -21.25 7.09 45.93
C GLU A 781 -22.57 7.81 46.21
N GLU A 782 -23.65 7.42 45.58
CA GLU A 782 -24.68 6.55 46.14
C GLU A 782 -25.86 6.38 45.20
N GLU A 783 -26.35 5.17 45.25
CA GLU A 783 -27.59 4.62 44.73
C GLU A 783 -28.81 5.49 45.03
N THR A 784 -29.79 5.41 44.16
CA THR A 784 -31.21 5.08 44.42
C THR A 784 -31.98 5.20 43.11
N ASP A 785 -32.43 4.11 42.54
CA ASP A 785 -33.76 3.49 42.56
C ASP A 785 -34.93 4.50 42.43
N THR A 786 -35.68 4.31 41.37
CA THR A 786 -37.11 4.11 41.26
C THR A 786 -37.65 4.39 39.84
N SER A 787 -38.14 3.31 39.25
CA SER A 787 -39.52 3.02 38.78
C SER A 787 -40.17 3.92 37.73
N GLY A 788 -40.66 3.26 36.74
CA GLY A 788 -41.97 3.32 36.15
C GLY A 788 -41.97 4.11 34.82
N GLU A 789 -42.50 3.71 33.73
CA GLU A 789 -43.66 2.89 33.40
C GLU A 789 -43.65 2.67 31.89
N GLU A 790 -43.87 1.43 31.46
CA GLU A 790 -44.47 1.15 30.17
C GLU A 790 -45.91 1.70 30.08
N PRO A 791 -46.51 1.80 28.91
CA PRO A 791 -47.59 0.93 28.53
C PRO A 791 -47.44 0.40 27.08
N ALA A 792 -47.46 -0.88 26.86
CA ALA A 792 -48.56 -1.88 26.69
C ALA A 792 -49.57 -1.57 25.57
N GLU A 793 -49.51 -2.51 24.60
CA GLU A 793 -50.59 -3.22 23.96
C GLU A 793 -51.64 -2.54 23.10
N SER A 794 -51.82 -3.12 21.90
CA SER A 794 -53.07 -3.79 21.56
C SER A 794 -52.99 -4.61 20.26
N GLU A 795 -53.07 -5.91 20.40
CA GLU A 795 -53.70 -6.80 19.39
C GLU A 795 -55.24 -6.71 19.51
N PRO A 796 -55.98 -7.19 18.52
CA PRO A 796 -56.92 -8.25 18.79
C PRO A 796 -56.98 -9.33 17.68
N ASP A 797 -56.81 -10.51 18.08
CA ASP A 797 -57.68 -11.71 18.26
C ASP A 797 -58.94 -11.85 17.41
N SER A 798 -59.02 -13.05 16.76
CA SER A 798 -60.14 -14.02 16.68
C SER A 798 -59.79 -15.11 15.62
N GLY A 799 -59.75 -16.39 15.87
CA GLY A 799 -60.49 -17.26 16.71
C GLY A 799 -61.07 -18.40 15.87
N GLY A 800 -60.93 -19.64 16.33
CA GLY A 800 -61.78 -20.81 15.93
C GLY A 800 -60.98 -22.00 15.44
N GLU A 801 -60.64 -22.88 16.34
CA GLU A 801 -61.21 -24.19 16.65
C GLU A 801 -61.48 -25.07 15.41
N SER A 802 -61.10 -26.32 15.33
CA SER A 802 -61.02 -27.52 16.15
C SER A 802 -60.72 -28.68 15.17
N ASP A 803 -60.25 -29.78 15.40
CA ASP A 803 -60.28 -30.77 16.45
C ASP A 803 -59.69 -32.09 15.91
N THR A 804 -58.96 -32.78 16.79
CA THR A 804 -58.87 -34.25 16.91
C THR A 804 -58.25 -35.12 15.82
N GLY A 805 -57.31 -35.88 16.23
CA GLY A 805 -57.29 -37.31 16.53
C GLY A 805 -56.01 -37.95 16.08
N GLU A 806 -55.20 -38.26 17.05
CA GLU A 806 -54.87 -39.56 17.59
C GLU A 806 -54.56 -40.74 16.61
N ASN A 807 -53.40 -41.19 16.80
CA ASN A 807 -52.97 -42.55 17.20
C ASN A 807 -52.18 -43.43 16.24
N THR A 808 -51.04 -43.78 16.77
CA THR A 808 -50.43 -45.12 17.02
C THR A 808 -49.70 -45.80 15.86
N GLU A 809 -48.47 -46.09 16.20
CA GLU A 809 -47.71 -47.35 16.20
C GLU A 809 -47.79 -48.18 14.91
N ASP A 810 -46.80 -48.83 14.38
CA ASP A 810 -45.78 -49.69 14.97
C ASP A 810 -44.85 -50.23 13.85
N GLU A 811 -43.67 -50.48 14.26
CA GLU A 811 -42.74 -51.54 13.91
C GLU A 811 -42.66 -52.17 12.51
N SER A 812 -41.39 -52.34 12.16
CA SER A 812 -40.77 -53.65 11.88
C SER A 812 -40.21 -53.87 10.49
N SER A 813 -38.88 -53.88 10.55
CA SER A 813 -37.95 -54.92 10.04
C SER A 813 -38.12 -55.50 8.64
N GLY A 814 -36.93 -55.64 8.03
CA GLY A 814 -36.62 -56.75 7.16
C GLY A 814 -35.76 -56.44 5.98
N ASP A 815 -34.49 -56.58 6.16
CA ASP A 815 -33.53 -57.45 5.47
C ASP A 815 -33.97 -57.94 4.09
N THR A 816 -33.11 -57.72 3.09
CA THR A 816 -32.40 -58.80 2.41
C THR A 816 -31.75 -58.28 1.12
N GLU A 817 -30.43 -58.35 1.09
CA GLU A 817 -29.70 -58.74 -0.11
C GLU A 817 -30.12 -60.14 -0.55
N PRO A 818 -29.87 -60.54 -1.80
CA PRO A 818 -28.56 -61.09 -2.20
C PRO A 818 -28.19 -60.87 -3.70
N GLU A 819 -26.91 -60.74 -3.89
CA GLU A 819 -25.93 -61.49 -4.70
C GLU A 819 -26.37 -62.14 -6.01
N THR A 820 -25.34 -62.03 -6.92
CA THR A 820 -24.85 -62.96 -7.94
C THR A 820 -25.52 -62.88 -9.30
N ASP A 821 -24.87 -63.07 -10.39
CA ASP A 821 -23.60 -63.62 -10.83
C ASP A 821 -23.49 -63.52 -12.35
N THR A 822 -22.27 -63.46 -12.84
CA THR A 822 -21.66 -64.08 -14.01
C THR A 822 -21.99 -63.66 -15.45
N SER A 823 -20.94 -63.27 -16.07
CA SER A 823 -20.21 -63.91 -17.21
C SER A 823 -20.59 -63.59 -18.65
N GLY A 824 -19.54 -63.42 -19.44
CA GLY A 824 -19.39 -63.75 -20.82
C GLY A 824 -18.76 -62.63 -21.65
N GLU A 825 -17.45 -62.57 -21.73
CA GLU A 825 -16.57 -63.02 -22.84
C GLU A 825 -17.16 -62.84 -24.23
N GLU A 826 -16.46 -62.02 -25.01
CA GLU A 826 -15.83 -62.38 -26.25
C GLU A 826 -15.30 -61.15 -27.02
N GLU A 827 -13.99 -61.03 -27.12
CA GLU A 827 -13.34 -60.52 -28.32
C GLU A 827 -13.48 -61.52 -29.44
N PRO A 828 -13.27 -61.20 -30.76
CA PRO A 828 -12.01 -60.75 -31.28
C PRO A 828 -11.99 -59.93 -32.60
N ALA A 829 -10.82 -59.30 -32.79
CA ALA A 829 -9.95 -59.26 -34.00
C ALA A 829 -10.31 -58.47 -35.26
N ASP A 830 -9.29 -57.67 -35.58
CA ASP A 830 -8.65 -57.44 -36.86
C ASP A 830 -9.40 -56.72 -37.99
N THR A 831 -8.84 -55.63 -38.46
CA THR A 831 -7.96 -55.48 -39.63
C THR A 831 -7.65 -54.05 -39.97
N GLU A 832 -6.34 -53.80 -40.02
CA GLU A 832 -5.58 -53.02 -41.00
C GLU A 832 -6.33 -52.11 -42.00
N ASP A 833 -5.93 -50.84 -42.07
CA ASP A 833 -5.31 -50.29 -43.29
C ASP A 833 -4.81 -48.86 -43.10
N SER A 834 -3.52 -48.66 -43.16
CA SER A 834 -2.88 -47.42 -43.59
C SER A 834 -2.80 -47.41 -45.12
N PRO A 835 -2.85 -46.20 -45.77
CA PRO A 835 -1.59 -45.75 -46.35
C PRO A 835 -1.33 -44.24 -46.44
N SER A 836 -0.09 -43.91 -46.19
CA SER A 836 0.86 -43.15 -47.07
C SER A 836 0.54 -41.68 -47.38
N ALA A 837 1.50 -40.87 -47.01
CA ALA A 837 1.87 -39.58 -47.58
C ALA A 837 2.18 -39.61 -49.09
N PRO A 838 2.19 -38.49 -49.79
CA PRO A 838 3.37 -38.06 -50.50
C PRO A 838 3.82 -36.62 -50.31
N GLU A 839 5.09 -36.47 -50.02
CA GLU A 839 6.17 -35.83 -50.81
C GLU A 839 5.91 -34.42 -51.41
N GLN A 840 6.88 -33.64 -51.11
CA GLN A 840 7.30 -32.33 -51.61
C GLN A 840 7.27 -32.16 -53.12
N GLU A 841 7.01 -30.97 -53.53
CA GLU A 841 7.79 -30.33 -54.60
C GLU A 841 7.85 -28.78 -54.41
N SER A 842 9.08 -28.34 -54.44
CA SER A 842 9.59 -27.00 -54.59
C SER A 842 9.27 -26.41 -55.94
N GLU A 843 8.96 -25.11 -56.01
CA GLU A 843 9.51 -24.26 -57.08
C GLU A 843 9.42 -22.77 -56.76
N THR A 844 10.52 -22.14 -57.00
CA THR A 844 10.96 -20.79 -56.94
C THR A 844 10.32 -19.83 -57.98
N ASN A 845 10.41 -18.48 -57.64
CA ASN A 845 10.46 -17.30 -58.52
C ASN A 845 9.11 -16.55 -58.76
N GLU A 846 8.98 -15.39 -58.31
CA GLU A 846 9.56 -14.04 -58.69
C GLU A 846 9.37 -13.05 -57.57
#